data_08af0cd0ab7f16f0e449d5c3c8358813
#
_entry.id   08af0cd0ab7f16f0e449d5c3c8358813
#
_cell.length_a   1.000
_cell.length_b   1.000
_cell.length_c   1.000
_cell.angle_alpha   90.00
_cell.angle_beta   90.00
_cell.angle_gamma   90.00
#
_symmetry.space_group_name_H-M   'P 1'
#
loop_
_entity.id
_entity.type
_entity.pdbx_description
1 polymer ?
#
loop_
_entity_poly.entity_id
_entity_poly.type
_entity_poly.pdbx_seq_one_letter_code
_entity_poly.pdbx_strand_id
1 'polypeptide(L)'
;MAHSLDLGHVSPPAVFPLGDAFSGKDPQGTLLSFTNCFMTLDGQPYFGVCGEIHYARMAADQWEDTLIKAKMGGVNIVATYVFWNVHEEVEGVFRFDGHRDLRTFVELCQKHGLYVILRVGPFAHGEMRNGGLPDWLYGKPYEVRSRDPGFLAAVKRLYAAIHAQVDGLYFSQGGPIIAAQLDNEFMHAGAPWEETAQTTAEWVPAGSGGEDYLRDLKALLEEVGMVTPFYTCTAWGGAMASVESALPLWGGYSYQPWLFYSPRQEAHPATPEYLYRDNHNNDVPETYNFAPRYRPEDRPYACCEMMGGMASSYRYRFQLPFESVDALANVKLGTGCTLLGYYMYRGGTTPTGERTPYLNEGQTPKRSYDFQAPIGEFGQLRPSYHRLRLLHLFCQTFSQELCTAKTVLPQEQPASPTDGDTLRYCARVQGDRGFLFLNNFQDHFDLPPRREESITLTLPSGPLTFPRLNLASGENAILPFNQELDGVRLRWASAQPIARVQGEEGPLWFFFTPQGMEPCFAFDPDLSVQGCDTWEEDGLLCCKPQPGSPSAFTVEGPSGSVTMVTLSREQALGFSKLALDRGELALLSPTPLLWDGERLLAETDQPLVTAYVLGQGASALKPCPGVETDAETLENMVWQKLTFSTGLGEPPALEAREVGLGRYLLEIPSQALEGCKTALLRMEYEGDVGHAFLDGELLSDNFANGAPWEVRLDHRRQELAHGPLTVYITPIREGTRVVSDSPMAALSESSTSQHAALLSARLRRIGQFPLLTL
;
A
#
# COMPACT_ATOMS: atom_id res chain seq x y z
N MET A 1 -23.65 11.32 20.40
CA MET A 1 -23.83 12.80 20.22
C MET A 1 -24.47 13.09 18.89
N ALA A 2 -25.05 14.29 18.68
CA ALA A 2 -25.67 14.65 17.40
C ALA A 2 -24.75 15.61 16.63
N HIS A 3 -24.42 15.26 15.38
CA HIS A 3 -23.58 16.03 14.49
C HIS A 3 -24.35 16.39 13.21
N SER A 4 -23.91 17.39 12.48
CA SER A 4 -24.54 17.79 11.23
C SER A 4 -23.51 18.23 10.18
N LEU A 5 -23.85 18.01 8.92
CA LEU A 5 -23.05 18.44 7.76
C LEU A 5 -23.98 18.99 6.68
N ASP A 6 -23.75 20.25 6.31
CA ASP A 6 -24.54 20.89 5.24
C ASP A 6 -23.95 20.58 3.86
N LEU A 7 -24.70 19.84 3.07
CA LEU A 7 -24.38 19.44 1.70
C LEU A 7 -25.37 20.05 0.68
N GLY A 8 -26.31 20.92 1.14
CA GLY A 8 -27.41 21.43 0.32
C GLY A 8 -26.99 22.32 -0.87
N HIS A 9 -25.83 22.92 -0.80
CA HIS A 9 -25.34 23.88 -1.79
C HIS A 9 -23.94 23.57 -2.34
N VAL A 10 -23.54 22.31 -2.31
CA VAL A 10 -22.21 21.89 -2.78
C VAL A 10 -22.18 21.85 -4.30
N SER A 11 -21.39 22.71 -4.92
CA SER A 11 -21.13 22.68 -6.36
C SER A 11 -20.08 21.62 -6.70
N PRO A 12 -20.25 20.86 -7.79
CA PRO A 12 -19.20 19.97 -8.29
C PRO A 12 -17.89 20.73 -8.55
N PRO A 13 -16.72 20.08 -8.43
CA PRO A 13 -15.47 20.70 -8.81
C PRO A 13 -15.47 21.06 -10.30
N ALA A 14 -14.86 22.20 -10.66
CA ALA A 14 -14.62 22.53 -12.07
C ALA A 14 -13.54 21.60 -12.62
N VAL A 15 -13.87 20.76 -13.59
CA VAL A 15 -12.95 19.80 -14.20
C VAL A 15 -12.50 20.32 -15.55
N PHE A 16 -11.19 20.37 -15.79
CA PHE A 16 -10.60 20.75 -17.07
C PHE A 16 -9.32 19.91 -17.36
N PRO A 17 -9.00 19.65 -18.64
CA PRO A 17 -7.80 18.91 -19.01
C PRO A 17 -6.54 19.74 -18.77
N LEU A 18 -5.45 19.09 -18.39
CA LEU A 18 -4.13 19.73 -18.17
C LEU A 18 -3.32 19.93 -19.48
N GLY A 19 -3.83 19.44 -20.60
CA GLY A 19 -3.21 19.62 -21.93
C GLY A 19 -2.32 18.45 -22.36
N ASP A 20 -1.73 18.61 -23.55
CA ASP A 20 -1.01 17.53 -24.26
C ASP A 20 0.24 17.04 -23.52
N ALA A 21 0.88 17.89 -22.73
CA ALA A 21 2.05 17.50 -21.92
C ALA A 21 1.73 16.44 -20.86
N PHE A 22 0.45 16.28 -20.51
CA PHE A 22 -0.06 15.34 -19.52
C PHE A 22 -1.04 14.34 -20.13
N SER A 23 -0.80 13.96 -21.38
CA SER A 23 -1.61 12.96 -22.08
C SER A 23 -0.75 12.07 -22.96
N GLY A 24 -1.27 10.90 -23.30
CA GLY A 24 -0.66 9.97 -24.22
C GLY A 24 -1.73 9.13 -24.90
N LYS A 25 -1.53 8.79 -26.17
CA LYS A 25 -2.44 7.95 -26.94
C LYS A 25 -1.71 6.68 -27.36
N ASP A 26 -2.29 5.52 -27.04
CA ASP A 26 -1.76 4.24 -27.44
C ASP A 26 -1.99 3.94 -28.94
N PRO A 27 -1.34 2.92 -29.53
CA PRO A 27 -1.55 2.55 -30.93
C PRO A 27 -2.97 2.08 -31.27
N GLN A 28 -3.76 1.67 -30.28
CA GLN A 28 -5.16 1.25 -30.42
C GLN A 28 -6.11 2.46 -30.38
N GLY A 29 -5.61 3.61 -30.00
CA GLY A 29 -6.33 4.85 -29.94
C GLY A 29 -6.84 5.23 -28.57
N THR A 30 -6.59 4.43 -27.51
CA THR A 30 -6.95 4.74 -26.14
C THR A 30 -6.22 6.00 -25.68
N LEU A 31 -6.95 6.96 -25.15
CA LEU A 31 -6.41 8.21 -24.64
C LEU A 31 -6.27 8.15 -23.11
N LEU A 32 -5.03 8.14 -22.63
CA LEU A 32 -4.72 8.44 -21.23
C LEU A 32 -4.51 9.94 -21.10
N SER A 33 -5.17 10.59 -20.14
CA SER A 33 -4.95 12.01 -19.86
C SER A 33 -5.17 12.35 -18.38
N PHE A 34 -4.73 13.55 -18.00
CA PHE A 34 -4.93 14.08 -16.64
C PHE A 34 -5.75 15.35 -16.70
N THR A 35 -6.68 15.45 -15.76
CA THR A 35 -7.41 16.69 -15.47
C THR A 35 -6.82 17.33 -14.22
N ASN A 36 -7.31 18.51 -13.86
CA ASN A 36 -6.98 19.11 -12.58
C ASN A 36 -7.52 18.36 -11.36
N CYS A 37 -8.32 17.28 -11.55
CA CYS A 37 -8.94 16.52 -10.47
C CYS A 37 -8.53 15.05 -10.46
N PHE A 38 -8.36 14.39 -11.62
CA PHE A 38 -8.14 12.95 -11.71
C PHE A 38 -7.53 12.53 -13.06
N MET A 39 -7.05 11.30 -13.11
CA MET A 39 -6.64 10.63 -14.34
C MET A 39 -7.85 10.11 -15.12
N THR A 40 -7.76 10.07 -16.46
CA THR A 40 -8.80 9.52 -17.32
C THR A 40 -8.24 8.50 -18.31
N LEU A 41 -9.07 7.51 -18.67
CA LEU A 41 -8.90 6.64 -19.83
C LEU A 41 -10.11 6.83 -20.75
N ASP A 42 -9.85 7.21 -21.99
CA ASP A 42 -10.90 7.58 -22.99
C ASP A 42 -11.93 8.57 -22.43
N GLY A 43 -11.45 9.54 -21.65
CA GLY A 43 -12.27 10.57 -21.02
C GLY A 43 -13.08 10.09 -19.81
N GLN A 44 -13.03 8.80 -19.46
CA GLN A 44 -13.69 8.29 -18.25
C GLN A 44 -12.75 8.40 -17.05
N PRO A 45 -13.26 8.81 -15.89
CA PRO A 45 -12.48 8.84 -14.66
C PRO A 45 -11.87 7.49 -14.33
N TYR A 46 -10.58 7.48 -14.03
CA TYR A 46 -9.83 6.28 -13.64
C TYR A 46 -9.21 6.49 -12.25
N PHE A 47 -9.65 5.70 -11.29
CA PHE A 47 -9.10 5.75 -9.94
C PHE A 47 -7.80 4.95 -9.86
N GLY A 48 -6.68 5.63 -9.60
CA GLY A 48 -5.38 4.99 -9.49
C GLY A 48 -5.14 4.41 -8.09
N VAL A 49 -4.70 3.14 -8.05
CA VAL A 49 -4.13 2.49 -6.86
C VAL A 49 -2.71 2.08 -7.20
N CYS A 50 -1.75 2.82 -6.68
CA CYS A 50 -0.34 2.67 -7.03
C CYS A 50 0.42 2.01 -5.87
N GLY A 51 1.11 0.91 -6.15
CA GLY A 51 2.00 0.26 -5.20
C GLY A 51 3.46 0.49 -5.56
N GLU A 52 4.24 1.06 -4.64
CA GLU A 52 5.70 1.13 -4.81
C GLU A 52 6.32 -0.24 -4.57
N ILE A 53 7.02 -0.77 -5.60
CA ILE A 53 7.62 -2.10 -5.64
C ILE A 53 8.99 -1.99 -6.31
N HIS A 54 10.07 -2.11 -5.54
CA HIS A 54 11.43 -1.98 -6.08
C HIS A 54 11.92 -3.30 -6.66
N TYR A 55 11.93 -3.43 -8.00
CA TYR A 55 12.42 -4.66 -8.67
C TYR A 55 13.85 -5.01 -8.27
N ALA A 56 14.72 -4.02 -8.14
CA ALA A 56 16.13 -4.21 -7.79
C ALA A 56 16.36 -4.69 -6.34
N ARG A 57 15.32 -4.64 -5.48
CA ARG A 57 15.31 -5.18 -4.11
C ARG A 57 14.65 -6.56 -4.01
N MET A 58 14.53 -7.27 -5.14
CA MET A 58 13.97 -8.63 -5.21
C MET A 58 14.83 -9.50 -6.14
N ALA A 59 14.89 -10.78 -5.86
CA ALA A 59 15.33 -11.73 -6.86
C ALA A 59 14.32 -11.79 -8.02
N ALA A 60 14.78 -11.94 -9.25
CA ALA A 60 13.92 -11.87 -10.44
C ALA A 60 12.80 -12.96 -10.45
N ASP A 61 13.05 -14.11 -9.83
CA ASP A 61 12.07 -15.20 -9.67
C ASP A 61 10.89 -14.83 -8.75
N GLN A 62 10.97 -13.75 -7.99
CA GLN A 62 9.90 -13.25 -7.12
C GLN A 62 9.02 -12.20 -7.78
N TRP A 63 9.42 -11.63 -8.92
CA TRP A 63 8.71 -10.50 -9.52
C TRP A 63 7.28 -10.85 -9.89
N GLU A 64 7.09 -11.95 -10.62
CA GLU A 64 5.77 -12.32 -11.10
C GLU A 64 4.81 -12.64 -9.96
N ASP A 65 5.24 -13.40 -8.96
CA ASP A 65 4.44 -13.68 -7.76
C ASP A 65 4.04 -12.40 -7.02
N THR A 66 4.96 -11.45 -6.91
CA THR A 66 4.71 -10.14 -6.28
C THR A 66 3.68 -9.34 -7.07
N LEU A 67 3.78 -9.31 -8.40
CA LEU A 67 2.84 -8.58 -9.26
C LEU A 67 1.43 -9.20 -9.23
N ILE A 68 1.33 -10.53 -9.20
CA ILE A 68 0.06 -11.25 -9.00
C ILE A 68 -0.56 -10.85 -7.66
N LYS A 69 0.22 -10.87 -6.56
CA LYS A 69 -0.23 -10.45 -5.24
C LYS A 69 -0.69 -8.99 -5.23
N ALA A 70 0.08 -8.10 -5.84
CA ALA A 70 -0.28 -6.69 -5.94
C ALA A 70 -1.61 -6.49 -6.68
N LYS A 71 -1.79 -7.15 -7.83
CA LYS A 71 -3.04 -7.10 -8.59
C LYS A 71 -4.23 -7.67 -7.81
N MET A 72 -4.06 -8.82 -7.16
CA MET A 72 -5.10 -9.41 -6.30
C MET A 72 -5.40 -8.55 -5.06
N GLY A 73 -4.47 -7.70 -4.64
CA GLY A 73 -4.65 -6.66 -3.63
C GLY A 73 -5.35 -5.39 -4.14
N GLY A 74 -5.73 -5.34 -5.43
CA GLY A 74 -6.42 -4.21 -6.05
C GLY A 74 -5.49 -3.10 -6.56
N VAL A 75 -4.18 -3.33 -6.63
CA VAL A 75 -3.23 -2.42 -7.29
C VAL A 75 -3.45 -2.49 -8.80
N ASN A 76 -3.47 -1.32 -9.45
CA ASN A 76 -3.58 -1.20 -10.92
C ASN A 76 -2.41 -0.41 -11.53
N ILE A 77 -1.55 0.21 -10.71
CA ILE A 77 -0.34 0.91 -11.11
C ILE A 77 0.82 0.44 -10.22
N VAL A 78 1.97 0.15 -10.78
CA VAL A 78 3.21 -0.15 -10.08
C VAL A 78 4.19 0.99 -10.26
N ALA A 79 4.67 1.58 -9.16
CA ALA A 79 5.78 2.51 -9.19
C ALA A 79 7.07 1.81 -8.79
N THR A 80 8.19 2.18 -9.41
CA THR A 80 9.50 1.61 -9.07
C THR A 80 10.63 2.59 -9.34
N TYR A 81 11.60 2.65 -8.42
CA TYR A 81 12.84 3.37 -8.64
C TYR A 81 13.82 2.61 -9.54
N VAL A 82 14.54 3.37 -10.36
CA VAL A 82 15.76 2.93 -11.03
C VAL A 82 16.94 3.55 -10.28
N PHE A 83 17.48 2.83 -9.30
CA PHE A 83 18.58 3.33 -8.47
C PHE A 83 19.88 3.43 -9.26
N TRP A 84 20.42 4.61 -9.42
CA TRP A 84 21.61 4.84 -10.23
C TRP A 84 22.82 4.07 -9.72
N ASN A 85 23.07 4.06 -8.40
CA ASN A 85 24.19 3.33 -7.79
C ASN A 85 24.08 1.79 -7.91
N VAL A 86 22.90 1.24 -8.21
CA VAL A 86 22.68 -0.19 -8.48
C VAL A 86 23.03 -0.52 -9.94
N HIS A 87 22.74 0.41 -10.84
CA HIS A 87 22.90 0.21 -12.29
C HIS A 87 24.25 0.68 -12.83
N GLU A 88 24.88 1.69 -12.23
CA GLU A 88 26.19 2.24 -12.61
C GLU A 88 27.07 2.45 -11.36
N GLU A 89 27.37 1.38 -10.62
CA GLU A 89 28.28 1.42 -9.47
C GLU A 89 29.69 1.87 -9.91
N VAL A 90 30.11 1.49 -11.10
CA VAL A 90 31.35 1.90 -11.74
C VAL A 90 31.03 2.80 -12.91
N GLU A 91 31.61 4.01 -12.93
CA GLU A 91 31.38 4.98 -13.99
C GLU A 91 31.52 4.38 -15.39
N GLY A 92 30.52 4.59 -16.23
CA GLY A 92 30.45 4.09 -17.60
C GLY A 92 30.12 2.62 -17.76
N VAL A 93 29.89 1.89 -16.66
CA VAL A 93 29.55 0.46 -16.70
C VAL A 93 28.11 0.28 -16.20
N PHE A 94 27.16 0.34 -17.13
CA PHE A 94 25.76 0.08 -16.83
C PHE A 94 25.45 -1.41 -16.83
N ARG A 95 24.62 -1.84 -15.88
CA ARG A 95 24.15 -3.22 -15.76
C ARG A 95 22.64 -3.28 -15.63
N PHE A 96 22.02 -4.09 -16.50
CA PHE A 96 20.57 -4.38 -16.53
C PHE A 96 20.36 -5.89 -16.68
N ASP A 97 20.95 -6.66 -15.77
CA ASP A 97 20.91 -8.11 -15.75
C ASP A 97 20.46 -8.65 -14.38
N GLY A 98 19.93 -9.85 -14.32
CA GLY A 98 19.44 -10.48 -13.08
C GLY A 98 18.38 -9.64 -12.36
N HIS A 99 18.61 -9.30 -11.11
CA HIS A 99 17.68 -8.46 -10.32
C HIS A 99 17.63 -6.98 -10.80
N ARG A 100 18.48 -6.59 -11.76
CA ARG A 100 18.55 -5.27 -12.38
C ARG A 100 17.87 -5.21 -13.75
N ASP A 101 17.26 -6.29 -14.24
CA ASP A 101 16.59 -6.35 -15.53
C ASP A 101 15.26 -5.60 -15.51
N LEU A 102 15.36 -4.27 -15.73
CA LEU A 102 14.21 -3.36 -15.76
C LEU A 102 13.21 -3.74 -16.85
N ARG A 103 13.70 -4.14 -18.04
CA ARG A 103 12.82 -4.47 -19.16
C ARG A 103 11.91 -5.63 -18.83
N THR A 104 12.46 -6.74 -18.38
CA THR A 104 11.68 -7.92 -18.01
C THR A 104 10.66 -7.61 -16.91
N PHE A 105 11.04 -6.79 -15.91
CA PHE A 105 10.09 -6.39 -14.86
C PHE A 105 8.90 -5.58 -15.42
N VAL A 106 9.14 -4.63 -16.31
CA VAL A 106 8.08 -3.83 -16.95
C VAL A 106 7.21 -4.68 -17.87
N GLU A 107 7.79 -5.63 -18.62
CA GLU A 107 7.03 -6.58 -19.45
C GLU A 107 6.14 -7.51 -18.60
N LEU A 108 6.60 -7.92 -17.42
CA LEU A 108 5.76 -8.68 -16.46
C LEU A 108 4.60 -7.82 -15.92
N CYS A 109 4.80 -6.53 -15.65
CA CYS A 109 3.71 -5.63 -15.31
C CYS A 109 2.66 -5.57 -16.43
N GLN A 110 3.09 -5.45 -17.68
CA GLN A 110 2.21 -5.47 -18.85
C GLN A 110 1.44 -6.79 -18.97
N LYS A 111 2.12 -7.93 -18.80
CA LYS A 111 1.52 -9.27 -18.82
C LYS A 111 0.34 -9.38 -17.84
N HIS A 112 0.48 -8.78 -16.66
CA HIS A 112 -0.56 -8.79 -15.63
C HIS A 112 -1.54 -7.61 -15.72
N GLY A 113 -1.47 -6.77 -16.77
CA GLY A 113 -2.36 -5.62 -16.96
C GLY A 113 -2.20 -4.55 -15.88
N LEU A 114 -0.96 -4.32 -15.44
CA LEU A 114 -0.58 -3.28 -14.50
C LEU A 114 0.12 -2.14 -15.25
N TYR A 115 -0.32 -0.91 -15.04
CA TYR A 115 0.42 0.26 -15.51
C TYR A 115 1.70 0.46 -14.68
N VAL A 116 2.65 1.19 -15.24
CA VAL A 116 3.95 1.43 -14.62
C VAL A 116 4.26 2.92 -14.56
N ILE A 117 4.77 3.34 -13.42
CA ILE A 117 5.38 4.65 -13.20
C ILE A 117 6.88 4.42 -12.94
N LEU A 118 7.74 4.99 -13.79
CA LEU A 118 9.20 4.91 -13.60
C LEU A 118 9.70 6.09 -12.79
N ARG A 119 10.40 5.81 -11.70
CA ARG A 119 11.07 6.82 -10.88
C ARG A 119 12.55 6.83 -11.26
N VAL A 120 12.89 7.66 -12.27
CA VAL A 120 14.18 7.61 -12.97
C VAL A 120 15.30 8.37 -12.28
N GLY A 121 15.02 9.02 -11.18
CA GLY A 121 16.01 9.83 -10.47
C GLY A 121 16.34 11.15 -11.20
N PRO A 122 17.59 11.67 -11.06
CA PRO A 122 18.82 10.98 -10.63
C PRO A 122 18.89 10.60 -9.16
N PHE A 123 18.34 11.42 -8.27
CA PHE A 123 18.22 11.14 -6.85
C PHE A 123 16.90 10.40 -6.57
N ALA A 124 16.96 9.36 -5.75
CA ALA A 124 15.82 8.52 -5.42
C ALA A 124 15.44 8.57 -3.93
N HIS A 125 16.35 8.87 -3.03
CA HIS A 125 16.31 8.59 -1.61
C HIS A 125 16.15 7.08 -1.36
N GLY A 126 14.94 6.61 -1.04
CA GLY A 126 14.61 5.18 -0.93
C GLY A 126 15.46 4.44 0.11
N GLU A 127 15.96 5.13 1.14
CA GLU A 127 16.91 4.63 2.14
C GLU A 127 18.10 3.88 1.52
N MET A 128 18.49 4.33 0.33
CA MET A 128 19.69 3.86 -0.37
C MET A 128 20.88 4.75 -0.02
N ARG A 129 22.08 4.16 -0.03
CA ARG A 129 23.36 4.87 0.09
C ARG A 129 23.39 6.06 -0.88
N ASN A 130 23.68 7.25 -0.36
CA ASN A 130 23.70 8.53 -1.09
C ASN A 130 22.40 8.83 -1.85
N GLY A 131 21.24 8.36 -1.33
CA GLY A 131 19.97 8.53 -2.02
C GLY A 131 19.89 7.86 -3.40
N GLY A 132 20.70 6.82 -3.64
CA GLY A 132 20.79 6.13 -4.92
C GLY A 132 21.83 6.70 -5.88
N LEU A 133 22.51 7.79 -5.54
CA LEU A 133 23.60 8.36 -6.35
C LEU A 133 24.88 7.51 -6.21
N PRO A 134 25.62 7.21 -7.31
CA PRO A 134 26.87 6.48 -7.23
C PRO A 134 27.98 7.27 -6.53
N ASP A 135 28.84 6.60 -5.78
CA ASP A 135 29.96 7.21 -5.04
C ASP A 135 30.91 8.03 -5.94
N TRP A 136 31.12 7.58 -7.17
CA TRP A 136 32.03 8.24 -8.11
C TRP A 136 31.59 9.67 -8.50
N LEU A 137 30.31 10.01 -8.41
CA LEU A 137 29.80 11.38 -8.67
C LEU A 137 30.43 12.42 -7.74
N TYR A 138 30.59 12.08 -6.47
CA TYR A 138 31.12 13.00 -5.46
C TYR A 138 32.64 13.22 -5.60
N GLY A 139 33.32 12.40 -6.40
CA GLY A 139 34.72 12.60 -6.77
C GLY A 139 34.94 13.50 -7.98
N LYS A 140 33.89 14.06 -8.58
CA LYS A 140 33.95 14.88 -9.78
C LYS A 140 34.02 16.37 -9.48
N PRO A 141 34.62 17.18 -10.36
CA PRO A 141 34.74 18.62 -10.18
C PRO A 141 33.46 19.37 -10.61
N TYR A 142 32.27 18.87 -10.26
CA TYR A 142 31.00 19.52 -10.54
C TYR A 142 30.04 19.35 -9.36
N GLU A 143 29.06 20.24 -9.27
CA GLU A 143 28.04 20.19 -8.23
C GLU A 143 26.98 19.16 -8.56
N VAL A 144 26.74 18.22 -7.64
CA VAL A 144 25.71 17.15 -7.76
C VAL A 144 24.33 17.73 -7.48
N ARG A 145 23.29 17.20 -8.13
CA ARG A 145 21.89 17.69 -8.05
C ARG A 145 21.76 19.18 -8.34
N SER A 146 22.43 19.64 -9.39
CA SER A 146 22.47 21.04 -9.82
C SER A 146 22.38 21.16 -11.33
N ARG A 147 22.36 22.39 -11.80
CA ARG A 147 22.45 22.73 -13.24
C ARG A 147 23.87 22.72 -13.79
N ASP A 148 24.84 22.16 -13.05
CA ASP A 148 26.20 22.03 -13.53
C ASP A 148 26.25 21.17 -14.81
N PRO A 149 26.85 21.64 -15.91
CA PRO A 149 26.88 20.90 -17.17
C PRO A 149 27.51 19.52 -17.07
N GLY A 150 28.49 19.32 -16.18
CA GLY A 150 29.14 18.04 -15.94
C GLY A 150 28.19 17.05 -15.30
N PHE A 151 27.43 17.48 -14.30
CA PHE A 151 26.39 16.67 -13.67
C PHE A 151 25.26 16.34 -14.64
N LEU A 152 24.73 17.33 -15.37
CA LEU A 152 23.67 17.11 -16.35
C LEU A 152 24.11 16.16 -17.49
N ALA A 153 25.38 16.20 -17.91
CA ALA A 153 25.91 15.25 -18.87
C ALA A 153 25.96 13.82 -18.31
N ALA A 154 26.26 13.62 -17.03
CA ALA A 154 26.21 12.32 -16.38
C ALA A 154 24.76 11.80 -16.26
N VAL A 155 23.81 12.67 -15.87
CA VAL A 155 22.38 12.36 -15.82
C VAL A 155 21.83 11.96 -17.20
N LYS A 156 22.25 12.67 -18.27
CA LYS A 156 21.85 12.31 -19.64
C LYS A 156 22.28 10.90 -20.01
N ARG A 157 23.49 10.46 -19.61
CA ARG A 157 23.94 9.07 -19.85
C ARG A 157 23.07 8.07 -19.09
N LEU A 158 22.72 8.34 -17.82
CA LEU A 158 21.79 7.52 -17.05
C LEU A 158 20.44 7.40 -17.78
N TYR A 159 19.86 8.53 -18.18
CA TYR A 159 18.56 8.54 -18.84
C TYR A 159 18.56 7.82 -20.19
N ALA A 160 19.65 7.97 -20.96
CA ALA A 160 19.82 7.21 -22.22
C ALA A 160 19.91 5.70 -21.96
N ALA A 161 20.62 5.29 -20.91
CA ALA A 161 20.72 3.86 -20.53
C ALA A 161 19.38 3.29 -20.08
N ILE A 162 18.58 4.04 -19.29
CA ILE A 162 17.23 3.65 -18.88
C ILE A 162 16.30 3.57 -20.10
N HIS A 163 16.28 4.61 -20.94
CA HIS A 163 15.46 4.63 -22.15
C HIS A 163 15.72 3.42 -23.03
N ALA A 164 17.00 3.06 -23.25
CA ALA A 164 17.35 1.89 -24.05
C ALA A 164 16.77 0.57 -23.52
N GLN A 165 16.48 0.46 -22.22
CA GLN A 165 15.79 -0.73 -21.66
C GLN A 165 14.29 -0.71 -21.89
N VAL A 166 13.66 0.47 -21.92
CA VAL A 166 12.19 0.61 -21.90
C VAL A 166 11.61 1.16 -23.19
N ASP A 167 12.42 1.39 -24.20
CA ASP A 167 11.94 1.76 -25.54
C ASP A 167 11.02 0.66 -26.10
N GLY A 168 9.85 1.07 -26.62
CA GLY A 168 8.75 0.18 -26.99
C GLY A 168 7.75 -0.11 -25.86
N LEU A 169 8.02 0.32 -24.62
CA LEU A 169 7.18 0.03 -23.46
C LEU A 169 6.43 1.27 -22.90
N TYR A 170 6.54 2.43 -23.55
CA TYR A 170 5.71 3.59 -23.19
C TYR A 170 4.26 3.38 -23.60
N PHE A 171 3.32 4.00 -22.89
CA PHE A 171 1.89 3.92 -23.21
C PHE A 171 1.62 4.30 -24.66
N SER A 172 2.23 5.36 -25.17
CA SER A 172 2.13 5.78 -26.57
C SER A 172 2.66 4.77 -27.60
N GLN A 173 3.40 3.77 -27.16
CA GLN A 173 3.92 2.66 -27.97
C GLN A 173 3.15 1.35 -27.73
N GLY A 174 2.11 1.36 -26.88
CA GLY A 174 1.33 0.19 -26.50
C GLY A 174 1.86 -0.56 -25.27
N GLY A 175 2.83 0.01 -24.56
CA GLY A 175 3.39 -0.50 -23.32
C GLY A 175 2.66 0.01 -22.07
N PRO A 176 3.09 -0.42 -20.88
CA PRO A 176 2.43 -0.11 -19.63
C PRO A 176 2.90 1.19 -18.97
N ILE A 177 3.98 1.84 -19.46
CA ILE A 177 4.56 3.01 -18.80
C ILE A 177 3.72 4.25 -19.07
N ILE A 178 3.06 4.77 -18.03
CA ILE A 178 2.12 5.90 -18.09
C ILE A 178 2.69 7.21 -17.58
N ALA A 179 3.78 7.19 -16.80
CA ALA A 179 4.42 8.39 -16.28
C ALA A 179 5.86 8.10 -15.83
N ALA A 180 6.66 9.18 -15.69
CA ALA A 180 7.98 9.12 -15.06
C ALA A 180 8.17 10.27 -14.06
N GLN A 181 8.94 10.00 -12.98
CA GLN A 181 9.26 10.98 -11.94
C GLN A 181 10.58 11.68 -12.23
N LEU A 182 10.58 13.01 -12.06
CA LEU A 182 11.76 13.87 -12.11
C LEU A 182 12.34 14.05 -10.70
N ASP A 183 13.57 13.56 -10.46
CA ASP A 183 14.23 13.62 -9.14
C ASP A 183 13.32 13.07 -8.02
N ASN A 184 13.65 13.27 -6.77
CA ASN A 184 12.77 12.98 -5.65
C ASN A 184 12.97 13.99 -4.53
N GLU A 185 11.87 14.56 -4.00
CA GLU A 185 11.90 15.53 -2.91
C GLU A 185 12.98 16.61 -3.10
N PHE A 186 13.09 17.10 -4.32
CA PHE A 186 14.14 18.05 -4.70
C PHE A 186 14.08 19.31 -3.85
N MET A 187 15.24 19.78 -3.34
CA MET A 187 15.40 20.87 -2.39
C MET A 187 14.68 20.65 -1.06
N HIS A 188 14.25 19.44 -0.75
CA HIS A 188 13.61 19.04 0.48
C HIS A 188 14.45 17.99 1.23
N ALA A 189 14.63 16.80 0.67
CA ALA A 189 15.46 15.75 1.25
C ALA A 189 16.78 15.58 0.50
N GLY A 190 17.87 15.36 1.25
CA GLY A 190 19.20 15.09 0.76
C GLY A 190 19.76 13.74 1.16
N ALA A 191 20.87 13.36 0.54
CA ALA A 191 21.70 12.26 1.01
C ALA A 191 22.57 12.72 2.19
N PRO A 192 23.11 11.79 3.03
CA PRO A 192 23.99 12.14 4.13
C PRO A 192 25.22 12.99 3.73
N TRP A 193 25.66 12.92 2.49
CA TRP A 193 26.78 13.72 1.96
C TRP A 193 26.45 15.18 1.73
N GLU A 194 25.17 15.49 1.62
CA GLU A 194 24.66 16.85 1.46
C GLU A 194 24.32 17.49 2.81
N GLU A 195 24.37 16.70 3.90
CA GLU A 195 24.16 17.17 5.26
C GLU A 195 25.45 17.68 5.88
N THR A 196 25.33 18.71 6.72
CA THR A 196 26.46 19.24 7.49
C THR A 196 26.36 18.80 8.94
N ALA A 197 27.50 18.66 9.61
CA ALA A 197 27.55 18.32 11.03
C ALA A 197 26.86 19.37 11.96
N GLN A 198 26.57 20.56 11.47
CA GLN A 198 25.90 21.61 12.21
C GLN A 198 24.38 21.56 12.09
N THR A 199 23.85 20.88 11.09
CA THR A 199 22.41 20.79 10.94
C THR A 199 21.86 19.80 11.95
N THR A 200 20.88 20.28 12.69
CA THR A 200 20.06 19.48 13.60
C THR A 200 18.62 19.47 13.11
N ALA A 201 18.40 20.05 11.93
CA ALA A 201 17.13 20.02 11.24
C ALA A 201 16.95 18.64 10.63
N GLU A 202 15.75 18.13 10.71
CA GLU A 202 15.30 16.88 10.07
C GLU A 202 15.49 16.95 8.55
N TRP A 203 15.37 18.13 8.00
CA TRP A 203 15.42 18.41 6.57
C TRP A 203 16.51 19.42 6.24
N VAL A 204 17.40 19.02 5.37
CA VAL A 204 18.38 19.89 4.76
C VAL A 204 17.97 20.09 3.32
N PRO A 205 17.71 21.33 2.87
CA PRO A 205 17.51 21.58 1.45
C PRO A 205 18.71 21.06 0.67
N ALA A 206 18.47 20.12 -0.22
CA ALA A 206 19.50 19.46 -1.00
C ALA A 206 19.31 19.73 -2.49
N GLY A 207 20.42 20.01 -3.18
CA GLY A 207 20.45 20.40 -4.57
C GLY A 207 20.28 21.90 -4.78
N SER A 208 20.49 22.36 -5.99
CA SER A 208 20.41 23.76 -6.39
C SER A 208 19.82 23.94 -7.79
N GLY A 209 19.43 25.18 -8.13
CA GLY A 209 18.88 25.51 -9.45
C GLY A 209 17.35 25.60 -9.52
N GLY A 210 16.65 25.24 -8.45
CA GLY A 210 15.18 25.43 -8.35
C GLY A 210 14.41 24.75 -9.47
N GLU A 211 13.32 25.37 -9.91
CA GLU A 211 12.46 24.82 -10.99
C GLU A 211 13.20 24.63 -12.32
N ASP A 212 14.24 25.44 -12.58
CA ASP A 212 15.00 25.31 -13.82
C ASP A 212 15.77 24.00 -13.89
N TYR A 213 16.25 23.46 -12.76
CA TYR A 213 16.84 22.13 -12.71
C TYR A 213 15.85 21.05 -13.12
N LEU A 214 14.61 21.10 -12.62
CA LEU A 214 13.58 20.14 -13.00
C LEU A 214 13.19 20.25 -14.49
N ARG A 215 13.19 21.49 -15.04
CA ARG A 215 13.01 21.70 -16.49
C ARG A 215 14.15 21.11 -17.31
N ASP A 216 15.41 21.29 -16.84
CA ASP A 216 16.57 20.68 -17.49
C ASP A 216 16.49 19.14 -17.47
N LEU A 217 16.11 18.53 -16.35
CA LEU A 217 15.90 17.07 -16.27
C LEU A 217 14.84 16.58 -17.27
N LYS A 218 13.71 17.28 -17.34
CA LYS A 218 12.65 16.96 -18.32
C LYS A 218 13.21 17.04 -19.76
N ALA A 219 13.89 18.12 -20.09
CA ALA A 219 14.45 18.32 -21.42
C ALA A 219 15.45 17.21 -21.79
N LEU A 220 16.26 16.72 -20.82
CA LEU A 220 17.18 15.61 -21.03
C LEU A 220 16.44 14.29 -21.29
N LEU A 221 15.32 14.04 -20.58
CA LEU A 221 14.50 12.84 -20.82
C LEU A 221 13.85 12.86 -22.20
N GLU A 222 13.30 14.01 -22.58
CA GLU A 222 12.71 14.20 -23.92
C GLU A 222 13.80 14.06 -25.02
N GLU A 223 14.97 14.61 -24.81
CA GLU A 223 16.09 14.51 -25.77
C GLU A 223 16.57 13.07 -25.98
N VAL A 224 16.56 12.21 -24.96
CA VAL A 224 16.89 10.80 -25.10
C VAL A 224 15.75 9.94 -25.64
N GLY A 225 14.55 10.49 -25.81
CA GLY A 225 13.39 9.82 -26.41
C GLY A 225 12.33 9.35 -25.43
N MET A 226 12.41 9.70 -24.15
CA MET A 226 11.40 9.34 -23.15
C MET A 226 10.21 10.31 -23.25
N VAL A 227 9.13 9.87 -23.90
CA VAL A 227 7.91 10.64 -24.12
C VAL A 227 6.78 10.05 -23.28
N THR A 228 6.52 10.64 -22.13
CA THR A 228 5.47 10.25 -21.19
C THR A 228 5.12 11.46 -20.30
N PRO A 229 3.94 11.52 -19.66
CA PRO A 229 3.69 12.48 -18.61
C PRO A 229 4.73 12.43 -17.48
N PHE A 230 5.11 13.59 -16.98
CA PHE A 230 6.07 13.68 -15.87
C PHE A 230 5.40 14.16 -14.59
N TYR A 231 5.91 13.67 -13.46
CA TYR A 231 5.55 14.20 -12.15
C TYR A 231 6.80 14.40 -11.28
N THR A 232 6.64 15.12 -10.20
CA THR A 232 7.63 15.21 -9.13
C THR A 232 6.97 14.94 -7.79
N CYS A 233 7.69 14.26 -6.90
CA CYS A 233 7.21 14.06 -5.55
C CYS A 233 7.39 15.35 -4.76
N THR A 234 6.28 15.92 -4.30
CA THR A 234 6.31 17.08 -3.43
C THR A 234 6.28 16.73 -1.97
N ALA A 235 6.16 15.43 -1.61
CA ALA A 235 5.91 14.91 -0.28
C ALA A 235 5.99 16.00 0.80
N TRP A 236 5.09 16.20 1.68
CA TRP A 236 5.16 17.26 2.70
C TRP A 236 5.00 18.72 2.18
N GLY A 237 4.78 18.95 0.89
CA GLY A 237 4.69 20.29 0.31
C GLY A 237 5.98 21.12 0.37
N GLY A 238 7.09 20.54 0.86
CA GLY A 238 8.38 21.22 0.98
C GLY A 238 9.29 21.07 -0.23
N ALA A 239 9.02 20.11 -1.08
CA ALA A 239 9.80 19.84 -2.29
C ALA A 239 9.47 20.82 -3.42
N MET A 240 10.48 21.14 -4.24
CA MET A 240 10.31 22.00 -5.40
C MET A 240 9.49 21.28 -6.49
N ALA A 241 8.53 21.98 -7.06
CA ALA A 241 7.73 21.50 -8.19
C ALA A 241 7.68 22.52 -9.32
N SER A 242 7.93 22.07 -10.55
CA SER A 242 7.71 22.84 -11.78
C SER A 242 6.42 22.37 -12.43
N VAL A 243 5.30 22.94 -12.03
CA VAL A 243 3.95 22.46 -12.40
C VAL A 243 3.60 22.61 -13.89
N GLU A 244 4.34 23.40 -14.64
CA GLU A 244 4.23 23.49 -16.09
C GLU A 244 4.88 22.27 -16.76
N SER A 245 5.84 21.63 -16.07
CA SER A 245 6.66 20.54 -16.60
C SER A 245 6.29 19.18 -16.01
N ALA A 246 5.76 19.14 -14.77
CA ALA A 246 5.48 17.93 -14.03
C ALA A 246 4.28 18.11 -13.09
N LEU A 247 3.51 17.05 -12.88
CA LEU A 247 2.46 17.02 -11.87
C LEU A 247 3.08 17.00 -10.47
N PRO A 248 2.62 17.83 -9.52
CA PRO A 248 2.99 17.69 -8.13
C PRO A 248 2.20 16.53 -7.50
N LEU A 249 2.88 15.52 -6.96
CA LEU A 249 2.24 14.44 -6.21
C LEU A 249 2.63 14.50 -4.74
N TRP A 250 1.71 14.07 -3.87
CA TRP A 250 1.77 14.21 -2.44
C TRP A 250 2.18 12.93 -1.73
N GLY A 251 2.36 13.00 -0.43
CA GLY A 251 2.61 11.87 0.45
C GLY A 251 2.02 12.08 1.84
N GLY A 252 2.50 11.32 2.78
CA GLY A 252 2.16 11.42 4.20
C GLY A 252 2.63 10.21 4.98
N TYR A 253 3.32 10.45 6.08
CA TYR A 253 3.84 9.41 6.97
C TYR A 253 3.50 9.73 8.41
N SER A 254 2.93 8.77 9.11
CA SER A 254 2.60 8.87 10.53
C SER A 254 3.66 8.26 11.46
N TYR A 255 4.54 7.43 10.91
CA TYR A 255 5.72 6.91 11.59
C TYR A 255 6.95 7.46 10.89
N GLN A 256 7.79 8.22 11.61
CA GLN A 256 8.83 9.08 11.06
C GLN A 256 10.19 8.75 11.68
N PRO A 257 10.89 7.68 11.24
CA PRO A 257 12.16 7.25 11.82
C PRO A 257 13.26 8.31 11.77
N TRP A 258 13.24 9.17 10.76
CA TRP A 258 14.21 10.27 10.58
C TRP A 258 14.23 11.28 11.72
N LEU A 259 13.12 11.45 12.48
CA LEU A 259 13.11 12.26 13.69
C LEU A 259 14.13 11.78 14.74
N PHE A 260 14.48 10.50 14.69
CA PHE A 260 15.36 9.84 15.64
C PHE A 260 16.79 9.63 15.14
N TYR A 261 17.14 10.14 13.97
CA TYR A 261 18.54 10.16 13.50
C TYR A 261 19.39 11.05 14.39
N SER A 262 18.79 12.09 14.96
CA SER A 262 19.37 12.90 16.02
C SER A 262 19.04 12.34 17.42
N PRO A 263 19.99 12.37 18.40
CA PRO A 263 19.74 11.91 19.78
C PRO A 263 18.81 12.82 20.60
N ARG A 264 18.29 13.89 20.05
CA ARG A 264 17.49 14.89 20.76
C ARG A 264 16.01 14.53 20.90
N GLN A 265 15.50 13.69 20.01
CA GLN A 265 14.09 13.26 20.04
C GLN A 265 13.93 12.13 21.06
N GLU A 266 13.02 12.29 22.01
CA GLU A 266 12.75 11.33 23.07
C GLU A 266 11.45 10.54 22.85
N ALA A 267 10.45 11.11 22.14
CA ALA A 267 9.18 10.47 21.82
C ALA A 267 8.67 10.91 20.45
N HIS A 268 7.94 10.02 19.78
CA HIS A 268 7.27 10.38 18.52
C HIS A 268 5.98 11.16 18.82
N PRO A 269 5.78 12.34 18.23
CA PRO A 269 4.53 13.06 18.38
C PRO A 269 3.41 12.38 17.61
N ALA A 270 2.17 12.47 18.09
CA ALA A 270 1.00 12.13 17.30
C ALA A 270 0.91 13.07 16.08
N THR A 271 0.72 12.49 14.89
CA THR A 271 0.74 13.27 13.64
C THR A 271 -0.65 13.74 13.22
N PRO A 272 -0.76 14.82 12.43
CA PRO A 272 -2.04 15.25 11.89
C PRO A 272 -2.54 14.43 10.70
N GLU A 273 -1.83 13.35 10.33
CA GLU A 273 -2.13 12.54 9.15
C GLU A 273 -3.51 11.85 9.20
N TYR A 274 -4.07 11.65 10.41
CA TYR A 274 -5.36 11.02 10.63
C TYR A 274 -6.50 12.01 10.87
N LEU A 275 -6.29 13.30 10.59
CA LEU A 275 -7.31 14.34 10.63
C LEU A 275 -7.83 14.62 9.22
N TYR A 276 -9.16 14.70 9.07
CA TYR A 276 -9.74 15.22 7.83
C TYR A 276 -9.52 16.72 7.77
N ARG A 277 -8.78 17.17 6.79
CA ARG A 277 -8.49 18.58 6.53
C ARG A 277 -8.41 18.80 5.03
N ASP A 278 -8.44 20.05 4.60
CA ASP A 278 -8.31 20.37 3.19
C ASP A 278 -6.84 20.22 2.73
N ASN A 279 -6.44 18.97 2.47
CA ASN A 279 -5.10 18.70 1.96
C ASN A 279 -4.86 19.23 0.53
N HIS A 280 -5.94 19.62 -0.18
CA HIS A 280 -5.84 20.23 -1.50
C HIS A 280 -5.30 21.67 -1.43
N ASN A 281 -5.45 22.34 -0.29
CA ASN A 281 -4.87 23.67 -0.06
C ASN A 281 -3.41 23.63 0.37
N ASN A 282 -2.73 22.47 0.29
CA ASN A 282 -1.35 22.38 0.74
C ASN A 282 -1.15 22.91 2.16
N ASP A 283 -1.99 22.50 3.07
CA ASP A 283 -1.84 22.85 4.48
C ASP A 283 -0.56 22.17 4.99
N VAL A 284 0.55 22.78 4.60
CA VAL A 284 1.90 22.33 4.89
C VAL A 284 2.09 22.60 6.38
N PRO A 285 2.58 21.63 7.17
CA PRO A 285 2.99 21.91 8.54
C PRO A 285 3.90 23.14 8.58
N GLU A 286 3.72 24.02 9.55
CA GLU A 286 4.51 25.27 9.72
C GLU A 286 6.03 25.04 9.74
N THR A 287 6.46 23.79 9.94
CA THR A 287 7.87 23.37 9.90
C THR A 287 8.50 23.41 8.51
N TYR A 288 7.70 23.44 7.45
CA TYR A 288 8.18 23.46 6.07
C TYR A 288 7.97 24.85 5.47
N ASN A 289 9.05 25.57 5.23
CA ASN A 289 9.05 26.95 4.71
C ASN A 289 8.70 27.04 3.21
N PHE A 290 7.80 26.22 2.73
CA PHE A 290 7.45 26.17 1.32
C PHE A 290 5.95 26.46 1.12
N ALA A 291 5.66 27.55 0.42
CA ALA A 291 4.33 27.82 -0.10
C ALA A 291 4.28 27.40 -1.58
N PRO A 292 3.31 26.58 -2.00
CA PRO A 292 3.21 26.20 -3.40
C PRO A 292 3.02 27.44 -4.29
N ARG A 293 3.73 27.46 -5.42
CA ARG A 293 3.66 28.55 -6.40
C ARG A 293 2.54 28.35 -7.43
N TYR A 294 1.61 27.48 -7.14
CA TYR A 294 0.46 27.17 -7.99
C TYR A 294 -0.80 27.09 -7.14
N ARG A 295 -1.95 27.19 -7.79
CA ARG A 295 -3.24 26.98 -7.12
C ARG A 295 -3.49 25.49 -7.01
N PRO A 296 -3.73 24.95 -5.80
CA PRO A 296 -3.99 23.51 -5.62
C PRO A 296 -5.14 22.99 -6.47
N GLU A 297 -6.18 23.79 -6.67
CA GLU A 297 -7.36 23.42 -7.48
C GLU A 297 -7.05 23.21 -8.97
N ASP A 298 -5.91 23.72 -9.43
CA ASP A 298 -5.46 23.59 -10.82
C ASP A 298 -4.68 22.28 -11.05
N ARG A 299 -4.51 21.45 -10.02
CA ARG A 299 -3.76 20.17 -10.08
C ARG A 299 -4.50 19.08 -9.30
N PRO A 300 -4.41 17.80 -9.74
CA PRO A 300 -5.08 16.72 -9.03
C PRO A 300 -4.46 16.49 -7.64
N TYR A 301 -5.29 16.20 -6.67
CA TYR A 301 -4.82 15.67 -5.39
C TYR A 301 -4.58 14.16 -5.54
N ALA A 302 -3.32 13.78 -5.62
CA ALA A 302 -2.87 12.41 -5.81
C ALA A 302 -1.64 12.15 -4.94
N CYS A 303 -1.57 10.99 -4.33
CA CYS A 303 -0.44 10.57 -3.51
C CYS A 303 0.47 9.61 -4.29
N CYS A 304 1.78 9.81 -4.21
CA CYS A 304 2.78 8.84 -4.68
C CYS A 304 3.49 8.14 -3.52
N GLU A 305 3.53 8.75 -2.35
CA GLU A 305 4.25 8.27 -1.17
C GLU A 305 3.42 8.43 0.11
N MET A 306 2.19 7.94 0.16
CA MET A 306 1.56 7.75 1.45
C MET A 306 2.04 6.45 2.09
N MET A 307 2.15 6.43 3.41
CA MET A 307 2.66 5.31 4.17
C MET A 307 1.90 4.00 3.87
N GLY A 308 2.58 3.07 3.20
CA GLY A 308 2.13 1.68 3.04
C GLY A 308 2.70 0.78 4.15
N GLY A 309 3.83 1.16 4.67
CA GLY A 309 4.55 0.60 5.80
C GLY A 309 5.61 1.58 6.26
N MET A 310 6.51 1.16 7.17
CA MET A 310 7.67 1.96 7.55
C MET A 310 8.77 1.08 8.15
N ALA A 311 10.02 1.39 7.81
CA ALA A 311 11.19 0.73 8.37
C ALA A 311 11.53 1.23 9.77
N SER A 312 11.89 0.33 10.67
CA SER A 312 12.57 0.73 11.91
C SER A 312 13.93 1.32 11.60
N SER A 313 14.33 2.37 12.33
CA SER A 313 15.70 2.87 12.32
C SER A 313 16.49 2.32 13.52
N TYR A 314 17.80 2.58 13.53
CA TYR A 314 18.66 2.09 14.61
C TYR A 314 18.18 2.49 16.02
N ARG A 315 17.60 3.68 16.18
CA ARG A 315 17.12 4.20 17.46
C ARG A 315 15.61 4.12 17.65
N TYR A 316 14.82 4.02 16.58
CA TYR A 316 13.36 3.98 16.65
C TYR A 316 12.87 2.61 16.19
N ARG A 317 12.46 1.78 17.17
CA ARG A 317 12.12 0.35 17.01
C ARG A 317 10.64 0.13 17.33
N PHE A 318 9.78 0.31 16.36
CA PHE A 318 8.33 0.19 16.52
C PHE A 318 7.77 -1.02 15.75
N GLN A 319 6.62 -1.49 16.21
CA GLN A 319 5.76 -2.36 15.41
C GLN A 319 4.66 -1.48 14.82
N LEU A 320 4.52 -1.52 13.50
CA LEU A 320 3.48 -0.75 12.83
C LEU A 320 2.10 -1.38 13.12
N PRO A 321 1.15 -0.65 13.71
CA PRO A 321 -0.24 -1.07 13.76
C PRO A 321 -0.77 -1.17 12.32
N PHE A 322 -1.16 -2.38 11.87
CA PHE A 322 -1.51 -2.59 10.46
C PHE A 322 -2.78 -1.84 10.03
N GLU A 323 -3.67 -1.53 10.97
CA GLU A 323 -4.83 -0.66 10.80
C GLU A 323 -4.47 0.81 10.52
N SER A 324 -3.24 1.23 10.84
CA SER A 324 -2.76 2.58 10.52
C SER A 324 -2.77 2.87 9.03
N VAL A 325 -2.53 1.85 8.21
CA VAL A 325 -2.35 2.01 6.76
C VAL A 325 -3.67 2.29 6.04
N ASP A 326 -4.72 1.51 6.32
CA ASP A 326 -6.04 1.75 5.72
C ASP A 326 -6.76 2.95 6.36
N ALA A 327 -6.50 3.27 7.63
CA ALA A 327 -6.98 4.49 8.25
C ALA A 327 -6.40 5.76 7.59
N LEU A 328 -5.09 5.75 7.28
CA LEU A 328 -4.47 6.83 6.53
C LEU A 328 -5.07 6.95 5.12
N ALA A 329 -5.23 5.83 4.42
CA ALA A 329 -5.83 5.80 3.10
C ALA A 329 -7.29 6.29 3.12
N ASN A 330 -8.07 5.95 4.15
CA ASN A 330 -9.41 6.47 4.38
C ASN A 330 -9.41 8.01 4.47
N VAL A 331 -8.49 8.58 5.26
CA VAL A 331 -8.39 10.04 5.41
C VAL A 331 -7.99 10.72 4.11
N LYS A 332 -6.97 10.20 3.40
CA LYS A 332 -6.57 10.74 2.09
C LYS A 332 -7.73 10.69 1.08
N LEU A 333 -8.43 9.56 1.02
CA LEU A 333 -9.61 9.39 0.15
C LEU A 333 -10.74 10.34 0.54
N GLY A 334 -11.07 10.45 1.83
CA GLY A 334 -12.10 11.35 2.33
C GLY A 334 -11.81 12.82 2.05
N THR A 335 -10.55 13.22 2.03
CA THR A 335 -10.11 14.59 1.76
C THR A 335 -9.87 14.89 0.26
N GLY A 336 -10.19 13.96 -0.64
CA GLY A 336 -10.26 14.25 -2.06
C GLY A 336 -9.20 13.57 -2.93
N CYS A 337 -8.36 12.71 -2.37
CA CYS A 337 -7.35 11.98 -3.13
C CYS A 337 -8.00 11.06 -4.18
N THR A 338 -7.50 11.11 -5.41
CA THR A 338 -8.01 10.32 -6.55
C THR A 338 -6.98 9.34 -7.12
N LEU A 339 -5.79 9.28 -6.51
CA LEU A 339 -4.78 8.25 -6.74
C LEU A 339 -4.10 7.95 -5.41
N LEU A 340 -4.27 6.72 -4.92
CA LEU A 340 -3.65 6.24 -3.69
C LEU A 340 -2.31 5.56 -4.02
N GLY A 341 -1.19 6.20 -3.74
CA GLY A 341 0.15 5.65 -3.96
C GLY A 341 0.84 5.33 -2.63
N TYR A 342 1.18 4.06 -2.44
CA TYR A 342 1.75 3.53 -1.19
C TYR A 342 3.25 3.36 -1.28
N TYR A 343 3.97 3.98 -0.38
CA TYR A 343 5.39 3.75 -0.14
C TYR A 343 5.60 3.08 1.23
N MET A 344 6.09 1.86 1.34
CA MET A 344 6.19 0.80 0.32
C MET A 344 4.90 -0.04 0.32
N TYR A 345 4.50 -0.55 -0.86
CA TYR A 345 3.47 -1.60 -0.93
C TYR A 345 4.09 -2.99 -0.75
N ARG A 346 5.35 -3.15 -1.15
CA ARG A 346 6.14 -4.38 -0.95
C ARG A 346 7.52 -4.03 -0.42
N GLY A 347 7.89 -4.67 0.67
CA GLY A 347 9.26 -4.64 1.21
C GLY A 347 10.28 -5.29 0.28
N GLY A 348 11.56 -5.30 0.65
CA GLY A 348 12.60 -5.88 -0.16
C GLY A 348 13.90 -6.18 0.58
N THR A 349 14.87 -6.70 -0.15
CA THR A 349 16.23 -6.92 0.34
C THR A 349 17.17 -5.99 -0.41
N THR A 350 17.79 -5.04 0.27
CA THR A 350 18.76 -4.12 -0.34
C THR A 350 19.92 -4.93 -0.96
N PRO A 351 20.20 -4.77 -2.25
CA PRO A 351 21.27 -5.53 -2.90
C PRO A 351 22.65 -5.17 -2.36
N THR A 352 23.60 -6.05 -2.55
CA THR A 352 25.02 -5.76 -2.34
C THR A 352 25.64 -5.23 -3.63
N GLY A 353 26.51 -4.22 -3.50
CA GLY A 353 27.35 -3.78 -4.60
C GLY A 353 28.62 -4.66 -4.77
N GLU A 354 29.28 -4.54 -5.90
CA GLU A 354 30.54 -5.24 -6.18
C GLU A 354 31.74 -4.59 -5.47
N ARG A 355 31.71 -3.27 -5.33
CA ARG A 355 32.76 -2.47 -4.67
C ARG A 355 32.32 -1.92 -3.32
N THR A 356 31.05 -1.60 -3.21
CA THR A 356 30.42 -1.08 -1.98
C THR A 356 29.47 -2.15 -1.45
N PRO A 357 29.88 -2.97 -0.47
CA PRO A 357 29.14 -4.18 -0.09
C PRO A 357 27.73 -3.88 0.45
N TYR A 358 27.50 -2.70 1.06
CA TYR A 358 26.20 -2.34 1.60
C TYR A 358 25.70 -1.03 1.01
N LEU A 359 24.53 -1.09 0.35
CA LEU A 359 23.93 0.03 -0.35
C LEU A 359 22.77 0.67 0.43
N ASN A 360 22.66 0.37 1.72
CA ASN A 360 21.67 0.97 2.61
C ASN A 360 22.10 2.36 3.11
N GLU A 361 21.14 3.15 3.54
CA GLU A 361 21.37 4.33 4.34
C GLU A 361 21.83 3.96 5.76
N GLY A 362 22.67 4.79 6.40
CA GLY A 362 23.37 4.44 7.64
C GLY A 362 22.49 4.14 8.85
N GLN A 363 21.24 4.59 8.88
CA GLN A 363 20.30 4.39 9.99
C GLN A 363 19.35 3.20 9.79
N THR A 364 19.45 2.50 8.66
CA THR A 364 18.59 1.36 8.29
C THR A 364 19.37 0.04 8.32
N PRO A 365 18.69 -1.13 8.39
CA PRO A 365 19.34 -2.41 8.23
C PRO A 365 20.13 -2.49 6.91
N LYS A 366 21.21 -3.26 6.91
CA LYS A 366 22.12 -3.38 5.75
C LYS A 366 21.49 -4.13 4.59
N ARG A 367 20.68 -5.14 4.91
CA ARG A 367 20.06 -6.03 3.93
C ARG A 367 18.56 -5.92 3.93
N SER A 368 17.91 -6.04 5.10
CA SER A 368 16.47 -6.01 5.17
C SER A 368 15.91 -4.62 4.86
N TYR A 369 15.00 -4.59 3.94
CA TYR A 369 14.16 -3.45 3.63
C TYR A 369 12.68 -3.90 3.68
N ASP A 370 12.34 -4.65 4.71
CA ASP A 370 11.00 -5.22 4.88
C ASP A 370 9.90 -4.16 4.96
N PHE A 371 10.24 -3.02 5.54
CA PHE A 371 9.40 -1.82 5.62
C PHE A 371 8.06 -2.04 6.33
N GLN A 372 7.85 -3.19 6.95
CA GLN A 372 6.55 -3.62 7.50
C GLN A 372 5.40 -3.42 6.49
N ALA A 373 5.71 -3.54 5.20
CA ALA A 373 4.81 -3.27 4.09
C ALA A 373 3.68 -4.31 4.00
N PRO A 374 2.57 -4.02 3.29
CA PRO A 374 1.46 -4.96 3.05
C PRO A 374 1.92 -6.29 2.48
N ILE A 375 2.86 -6.28 1.52
CA ILE A 375 3.60 -7.46 1.07
C ILE A 375 4.99 -7.37 1.68
N GLY A 376 5.36 -8.29 2.56
CA GLY A 376 6.64 -8.31 3.24
C GLY A 376 7.83 -8.62 2.31
N GLU A 377 9.04 -8.54 2.87
CA GLU A 377 10.32 -8.72 2.17
C GLU A 377 10.38 -10.01 1.35
N PHE A 378 9.75 -11.08 1.82
CA PHE A 378 9.74 -12.40 1.16
C PHE A 378 8.39 -12.79 0.59
N GLY A 379 7.49 -11.83 0.37
CA GLY A 379 6.17 -12.05 -0.24
C GLY A 379 5.07 -12.43 0.76
N GLN A 380 5.28 -12.29 2.06
CA GLN A 380 4.27 -12.53 3.10
C GLN A 380 3.16 -11.48 2.99
N LEU A 381 1.90 -11.90 3.02
CA LEU A 381 0.76 -11.00 3.05
C LEU A 381 0.40 -10.64 4.50
N ARG A 382 0.47 -9.36 4.83
CA ARG A 382 0.18 -8.83 6.18
C ARG A 382 -1.28 -8.41 6.34
N PRO A 383 -1.77 -8.22 7.57
CA PRO A 383 -3.12 -7.73 7.80
C PRO A 383 -3.45 -6.44 7.04
N SER A 384 -2.49 -5.51 6.90
CA SER A 384 -2.65 -4.28 6.11
C SER A 384 -2.98 -4.55 4.64
N TYR A 385 -2.41 -5.60 4.01
CA TYR A 385 -2.76 -6.01 2.65
C TYR A 385 -4.24 -6.36 2.52
N HIS A 386 -4.77 -7.15 3.44
CA HIS A 386 -6.17 -7.57 3.41
C HIS A 386 -7.13 -6.42 3.67
N ARG A 387 -6.77 -5.51 4.59
CA ARG A 387 -7.54 -4.30 4.88
C ARG A 387 -7.56 -3.35 3.68
N LEU A 388 -6.41 -3.10 3.06
CA LEU A 388 -6.28 -2.26 1.87
C LEU A 388 -7.02 -2.84 0.66
N ARG A 389 -7.02 -4.16 0.47
CA ARG A 389 -7.75 -4.79 -0.64
C ARG A 389 -9.24 -4.43 -0.62
N LEU A 390 -9.88 -4.39 0.54
CA LEU A 390 -11.28 -3.98 0.66
C LEU A 390 -11.47 -2.54 0.21
N LEU A 391 -10.59 -1.64 0.62
CA LEU A 391 -10.61 -0.24 0.21
C LEU A 391 -10.35 -0.08 -1.29
N HIS A 392 -9.42 -0.83 -1.85
CA HIS A 392 -9.10 -0.76 -3.28
C HIS A 392 -10.26 -1.26 -4.15
N LEU A 393 -10.92 -2.35 -3.76
CA LEU A 393 -12.12 -2.85 -4.44
C LEU A 393 -13.27 -1.83 -4.39
N PHE A 394 -13.45 -1.17 -3.24
CA PHE A 394 -14.38 -0.05 -3.12
C PHE A 394 -14.02 1.10 -4.07
N CYS A 395 -12.76 1.54 -4.11
CA CYS A 395 -12.30 2.60 -5.01
C CYS A 395 -12.51 2.26 -6.49
N GLN A 396 -12.28 1.01 -6.88
CA GLN A 396 -12.52 0.54 -8.24
C GLN A 396 -14.00 0.49 -8.59
N THR A 397 -14.85 0.04 -7.65
CA THR A 397 -16.29 -0.07 -7.84
C THR A 397 -16.94 1.31 -7.98
N PHE A 398 -16.49 2.31 -7.22
CA PHE A 398 -17.02 3.66 -7.21
C PHE A 398 -16.05 4.70 -7.80
N SER A 399 -15.24 4.28 -8.78
CA SER A 399 -14.20 5.12 -9.38
C SER A 399 -14.75 6.44 -9.92
N GLN A 400 -15.86 6.41 -10.63
CA GLN A 400 -16.48 7.60 -11.23
C GLN A 400 -16.97 8.56 -10.14
N GLU A 401 -17.70 8.04 -9.15
CA GLU A 401 -18.25 8.83 -8.04
C GLU A 401 -17.14 9.48 -7.23
N LEU A 402 -16.12 8.72 -6.86
CA LEU A 402 -14.99 9.22 -6.06
C LEU A 402 -14.17 10.27 -6.80
N CYS A 403 -13.91 10.09 -8.09
CA CYS A 403 -13.15 11.06 -8.89
C CYS A 403 -13.88 12.41 -9.05
N THR A 404 -15.22 12.39 -9.11
CA THR A 404 -16.02 13.59 -9.39
C THR A 404 -16.66 14.23 -8.14
N ALA A 405 -16.58 13.57 -6.99
CA ALA A 405 -17.15 14.06 -5.74
C ALA A 405 -16.35 15.22 -5.14
N LYS A 406 -17.04 16.16 -4.51
CA LYS A 406 -16.46 17.24 -3.70
C LYS A 406 -16.35 16.81 -2.23
N THR A 407 -15.22 17.11 -1.60
CA THR A 407 -15.05 16.95 -0.14
C THR A 407 -15.75 18.08 0.59
N VAL A 408 -16.45 17.73 1.66
CA VAL A 408 -17.05 18.67 2.61
C VAL A 408 -16.65 18.28 4.04
N LEU A 409 -16.05 19.22 4.74
CA LEU A 409 -15.61 19.07 6.11
C LEU A 409 -16.64 19.66 7.08
N PRO A 410 -16.83 19.09 8.29
CA PRO A 410 -17.65 19.71 9.32
C PRO A 410 -17.00 21.02 9.83
N GLN A 411 -17.82 21.91 10.37
CA GLN A 411 -17.34 23.18 10.94
C GLN A 411 -16.49 22.93 12.20
N GLU A 412 -16.88 21.98 13.03
CA GLU A 412 -16.12 21.56 14.20
C GLU A 412 -15.09 20.52 13.79
N GLN A 413 -13.81 20.85 13.99
CA GLN A 413 -12.68 20.00 13.70
C GLN A 413 -11.92 19.68 14.98
N PRO A 414 -11.25 18.52 15.09
CA PRO A 414 -10.36 18.23 16.20
C PRO A 414 -9.32 19.33 16.40
N ALA A 415 -9.16 19.78 17.63
CA ALA A 415 -8.22 20.85 17.98
C ALA A 415 -6.74 20.41 17.82
N SER A 416 -6.48 19.11 17.92
CA SER A 416 -5.15 18.51 17.79
C SER A 416 -5.27 17.01 17.41
N PRO A 417 -4.18 16.38 17.00
CA PRO A 417 -4.16 14.91 16.81
C PRO A 417 -4.57 14.11 18.06
N THR A 418 -4.34 14.66 19.26
CA THR A 418 -4.69 14.01 20.54
C THR A 418 -6.08 14.41 21.06
N ASP A 419 -6.87 15.15 20.28
CA ASP A 419 -8.27 15.41 20.63
C ASP A 419 -9.08 14.11 20.47
N GLY A 420 -9.42 13.50 21.60
CA GLY A 420 -10.21 12.28 21.69
C GLY A 420 -11.70 12.51 21.81
N ASP A 421 -12.16 13.75 21.95
CA ASP A 421 -13.58 14.08 22.17
C ASP A 421 -14.31 14.39 20.86
N THR A 422 -13.69 15.14 19.96
CA THR A 422 -14.28 15.53 18.69
C THR A 422 -14.34 14.37 17.70
N LEU A 423 -15.52 14.11 17.12
CA LEU A 423 -15.71 13.09 16.09
C LEU A 423 -15.00 13.48 14.79
N ARG A 424 -14.25 12.54 14.22
CA ARG A 424 -13.53 12.73 12.95
C ARG A 424 -14.36 12.17 11.80
N TYR A 425 -14.90 13.06 10.97
CA TYR A 425 -15.70 12.67 9.81
C TYR A 425 -15.63 13.74 8.72
N CYS A 426 -15.96 13.32 7.50
CA CYS A 426 -16.20 14.21 6.36
C CYS A 426 -17.11 13.51 5.36
N ALA A 427 -17.58 14.24 4.34
CA ALA A 427 -18.32 13.64 3.24
C ALA A 427 -17.67 13.92 1.90
N ARG A 428 -17.73 12.94 0.99
CA ARG A 428 -17.51 13.10 -0.45
C ARG A 428 -18.87 13.09 -1.12
N VAL A 429 -19.24 14.16 -1.79
CA VAL A 429 -20.60 14.35 -2.32
C VAL A 429 -20.60 14.77 -3.79
N GLN A 430 -21.53 14.21 -4.55
CA GLN A 430 -21.86 14.58 -5.92
C GLN A 430 -23.39 14.77 -6.03
N GLY A 431 -23.84 16.01 -6.06
CA GLY A 431 -25.28 16.33 -6.02
C GLY A 431 -25.90 15.85 -4.71
N ASP A 432 -26.78 14.86 -4.81
CA ASP A 432 -27.56 14.33 -3.68
C ASP A 432 -27.00 13.02 -3.10
N ARG A 433 -25.94 12.48 -3.69
CA ARG A 433 -25.35 11.18 -3.31
C ARG A 433 -23.89 11.29 -2.93
N GLY A 434 -23.40 10.31 -2.17
CA GLY A 434 -22.01 10.30 -1.77
C GLY A 434 -21.67 9.27 -0.71
N PHE A 435 -20.58 9.57 0.01
CA PHE A 435 -20.04 8.72 1.07
C PHE A 435 -19.68 9.57 2.28
N LEU A 436 -20.04 9.07 3.45
CA LEU A 436 -19.64 9.59 4.75
C LEU A 436 -18.41 8.81 5.23
N PHE A 437 -17.32 9.52 5.48
CA PHE A 437 -16.06 8.97 5.95
C PHE A 437 -15.94 9.20 7.46
N LEU A 438 -15.52 8.16 8.18
CA LEU A 438 -15.28 8.17 9.62
C LEU A 438 -13.91 7.60 9.92
N ASN A 439 -13.17 8.20 10.84
CA ASN A 439 -11.90 7.68 11.31
C ASN A 439 -11.81 7.75 12.84
N ASN A 440 -11.51 6.62 13.48
CA ASN A 440 -11.25 6.52 14.92
C ASN A 440 -9.89 5.90 15.23
N PHE A 441 -8.94 6.04 14.29
CA PHE A 441 -7.53 5.69 14.46
C PHE A 441 -6.69 6.97 14.64
N GLN A 442 -5.68 6.90 15.50
CA GLN A 442 -4.59 7.88 15.62
C GLN A 442 -3.29 7.15 15.91
N ASP A 443 -2.20 7.60 15.31
CA ASP A 443 -0.86 7.17 15.66
C ASP A 443 -0.44 7.74 17.03
N HIS A 444 0.30 6.97 17.81
CA HIS A 444 0.89 7.39 19.09
C HIS A 444 -0.13 7.94 20.12
N PHE A 445 -1.40 7.65 19.93
CA PHE A 445 -2.48 8.05 20.85
C PHE A 445 -3.72 7.17 20.65
N ASP A 446 -4.22 6.57 21.74
CA ASP A 446 -5.40 5.73 21.69
C ASP A 446 -6.68 6.57 21.77
N LEU A 447 -7.47 6.57 20.69
CA LEU A 447 -8.80 7.18 20.71
C LEU A 447 -9.81 6.26 21.38
N PRO A 448 -10.73 6.81 22.21
CA PRO A 448 -11.78 6.00 22.79
C PRO A 448 -12.77 5.51 21.73
N PRO A 449 -13.46 4.38 21.94
CA PRO A 449 -14.51 3.94 21.03
C PRO A 449 -15.66 4.96 20.99
N ARG A 450 -16.20 5.20 19.78
CA ARG A 450 -17.37 6.05 19.57
C ARG A 450 -18.64 5.24 19.79
N ARG A 451 -19.64 5.84 20.44
CA ARG A 451 -20.90 5.19 20.77
C ARG A 451 -22.08 6.12 20.56
N GLU A 452 -23.14 5.58 19.94
CA GLU A 452 -24.42 6.28 19.75
C GLU A 452 -24.27 7.66 19.08
N GLU A 453 -23.32 7.77 18.11
CA GLU A 453 -23.17 9.00 17.34
C GLU A 453 -24.29 9.08 16.30
N SER A 454 -24.81 10.27 16.06
CA SER A 454 -25.81 10.52 15.03
C SER A 454 -25.31 11.64 14.13
N ILE A 455 -25.37 11.43 12.81
CA ILE A 455 -24.91 12.43 11.83
C ILE A 455 -26.05 12.72 10.86
N THR A 456 -26.50 13.99 10.83
CA THR A 456 -27.51 14.45 9.90
C THR A 456 -26.86 15.19 8.74
N LEU A 457 -27.09 14.73 7.51
CA LEU A 457 -26.68 15.38 6.28
C LEU A 457 -27.85 16.24 5.78
N THR A 458 -27.63 17.54 5.59
CA THR A 458 -28.59 18.42 4.91
C THR A 458 -28.30 18.32 3.41
N LEU A 459 -29.11 17.56 2.67
CA LEU A 459 -28.96 17.33 1.23
C LEU A 459 -29.93 18.25 0.44
N PRO A 460 -29.72 18.46 -0.88
CA PRO A 460 -30.67 19.14 -1.73
C PRO A 460 -32.09 18.54 -1.68
N SER A 461 -32.22 17.21 -1.53
CA SER A 461 -33.50 16.48 -1.40
C SER A 461 -34.11 16.53 0.00
N GLY A 462 -33.43 17.09 0.98
CA GLY A 462 -33.85 17.13 2.38
C GLY A 462 -32.90 16.45 3.33
N PRO A 463 -33.16 16.46 4.63
CA PRO A 463 -32.27 15.87 5.64
C PRO A 463 -32.24 14.34 5.56
N LEU A 464 -31.05 13.76 5.75
CA LEU A 464 -30.82 12.33 5.87
C LEU A 464 -29.98 12.07 7.12
N THR A 465 -30.44 11.21 8.02
CA THR A 465 -29.77 10.95 9.29
C THR A 465 -29.23 9.53 9.34
N PHE A 466 -27.95 9.39 9.69
CA PHE A 466 -27.36 8.13 10.14
C PHE A 466 -27.56 8.03 11.66
N PRO A 467 -28.43 7.15 12.13
CA PRO A 467 -28.70 7.02 13.55
C PRO A 467 -27.72 6.04 14.22
N ARG A 468 -27.34 6.30 15.45
CA ARG A 468 -26.67 5.33 16.34
C ARG A 468 -25.42 4.65 15.76
N LEU A 469 -24.52 5.45 15.19
CA LEU A 469 -23.23 4.94 14.71
C LEU A 469 -22.31 4.62 15.89
N ASN A 470 -21.74 3.43 15.87
CA ASN A 470 -20.73 2.98 16.81
C ASN A 470 -19.45 2.65 16.04
N LEU A 471 -18.29 3.02 16.56
CA LEU A 471 -17.00 2.74 15.91
C LEU A 471 -15.97 2.36 16.97
N ALA A 472 -15.36 1.20 16.83
CA ALA A 472 -14.32 0.77 17.77
C ALA A 472 -13.09 1.69 17.72
N SER A 473 -12.28 1.67 18.78
CA SER A 473 -10.94 2.27 18.76
C SER A 473 -10.12 1.63 17.64
N GLY A 474 -9.37 2.44 16.90
CA GLY A 474 -8.52 1.98 15.79
C GLY A 474 -9.26 1.66 14.48
N GLU A 475 -10.60 1.75 14.42
CA GLU A 475 -11.37 1.42 13.21
C GLU A 475 -11.69 2.69 12.40
N ASN A 476 -11.95 2.48 11.11
CA ASN A 476 -12.42 3.49 10.17
C ASN A 476 -13.56 2.94 9.31
N ALA A 477 -14.37 3.83 8.73
CA ALA A 477 -15.51 3.43 7.93
C ALA A 477 -15.81 4.39 6.77
N ILE A 478 -16.40 3.87 5.71
CA ILE A 478 -16.94 4.63 4.58
C ILE A 478 -18.38 4.17 4.36
N LEU A 479 -19.34 5.05 4.66
CA LEU A 479 -20.75 4.74 4.65
C LEU A 479 -21.44 5.39 3.46
N PRO A 480 -22.17 4.65 2.62
CA PRO A 480 -22.84 5.18 1.44
C PRO A 480 -24.12 5.92 1.80
N PHE A 481 -24.44 6.96 1.04
CA PHE A 481 -25.76 7.60 1.08
C PHE A 481 -26.28 7.93 -0.32
N ASN A 482 -27.58 7.73 -0.53
CA ASN A 482 -28.32 7.92 -1.79
C ASN A 482 -27.66 7.27 -3.01
N GLN A 483 -27.11 6.04 -2.83
CA GLN A 483 -26.47 5.32 -3.93
C GLN A 483 -27.48 4.56 -4.79
N GLU A 484 -27.31 4.62 -6.10
CA GLU A 484 -28.05 3.80 -7.06
C GLU A 484 -27.30 2.48 -7.29
N LEU A 485 -27.89 1.38 -6.88
CA LEU A 485 -27.31 0.04 -6.97
C LEU A 485 -28.14 -0.82 -7.92
N ASP A 486 -27.80 -0.84 -9.21
CA ASP A 486 -28.47 -1.62 -10.27
C ASP A 486 -30.00 -1.44 -10.27
N GLY A 487 -30.49 -0.19 -10.14
CA GLY A 487 -31.91 0.15 -10.16
C GLY A 487 -32.62 0.13 -8.80
N VAL A 488 -31.87 -0.09 -7.72
CA VAL A 488 -32.33 0.03 -6.34
C VAL A 488 -31.63 1.20 -5.67
N ARG A 489 -32.42 2.10 -5.07
CA ARG A 489 -31.87 3.26 -4.35
C ARG A 489 -31.65 2.96 -2.89
N LEU A 490 -30.36 2.83 -2.50
CA LEU A 490 -29.93 2.75 -1.13
C LEU A 490 -29.87 4.16 -0.53
N ARG A 491 -30.70 4.45 0.47
CA ARG A 491 -30.72 5.75 1.13
C ARG A 491 -29.52 5.95 2.05
N TRP A 492 -29.22 4.97 2.88
CA TRP A 492 -28.00 4.90 3.66
C TRP A 492 -27.73 3.48 4.16
N ALA A 493 -26.46 3.19 4.48
CA ALA A 493 -26.08 1.98 5.21
C ALA A 493 -25.03 2.29 6.28
N SER A 494 -25.13 1.62 7.44
CA SER A 494 -24.06 1.54 8.44
C SER A 494 -23.12 0.35 8.20
N ALA A 495 -23.09 -0.17 6.98
CA ALA A 495 -22.15 -1.14 6.45
C ALA A 495 -21.36 -0.51 5.31
N GLN A 496 -20.09 -0.85 5.22
CA GLN A 496 -19.20 -0.31 4.17
C GLN A 496 -19.28 -1.17 2.89
N PRO A 497 -19.53 -0.59 1.71
CA PRO A 497 -19.49 -1.33 0.45
C PRO A 497 -18.07 -1.77 0.11
N ILE A 498 -17.95 -2.96 -0.47
CA ILE A 498 -16.68 -3.53 -0.96
C ILE A 498 -16.67 -3.53 -2.49
N ALA A 499 -17.61 -4.29 -3.09
CA ALA A 499 -17.63 -4.52 -4.52
C ALA A 499 -19.01 -4.96 -5.03
N ARG A 500 -19.26 -4.70 -6.30
CA ARG A 500 -20.30 -5.34 -7.08
C ARG A 500 -19.71 -6.55 -7.81
N VAL A 501 -20.44 -7.66 -7.82
CA VAL A 501 -20.09 -8.88 -8.56
C VAL A 501 -21.31 -9.31 -9.37
N GLN A 502 -21.13 -9.73 -10.61
CA GLN A 502 -22.21 -10.29 -11.40
C GLN A 502 -22.47 -11.75 -11.01
N GLY A 503 -23.59 -12.00 -10.35
CA GLY A 503 -24.07 -13.34 -10.02
C GLY A 503 -24.87 -13.96 -11.18
N GLU A 504 -25.23 -15.25 -11.05
CA GLU A 504 -26.03 -15.97 -12.05
C GLU A 504 -27.46 -15.42 -12.14
N GLU A 505 -28.05 -15.05 -11.01
CA GLU A 505 -29.44 -14.57 -10.89
C GLU A 505 -29.56 -13.04 -10.89
N GLY A 506 -28.44 -12.30 -10.96
CA GLY A 506 -28.41 -10.84 -10.92
C GLY A 506 -27.21 -10.27 -10.19
N PRO A 507 -27.17 -8.93 -10.01
CA PRO A 507 -26.04 -8.29 -9.33
C PRO A 507 -26.03 -8.58 -7.83
N LEU A 508 -24.81 -8.83 -7.34
CA LEU A 508 -24.49 -9.03 -5.92
C LEU A 508 -23.68 -7.85 -5.42
N TRP A 509 -24.11 -7.20 -4.37
CA TRP A 509 -23.41 -6.11 -3.71
C TRP A 509 -22.86 -6.57 -2.37
N PHE A 510 -21.54 -6.62 -2.26
CA PHE A 510 -20.84 -7.02 -1.05
C PHE A 510 -20.53 -5.83 -0.17
N PHE A 511 -20.87 -5.98 1.10
CA PHE A 511 -20.60 -5.03 2.17
C PHE A 511 -19.90 -5.75 3.32
N PHE A 512 -19.28 -4.98 4.21
CA PHE A 512 -18.86 -5.48 5.50
C PHE A 512 -19.26 -4.53 6.63
N THR A 513 -19.34 -5.08 7.82
CA THR A 513 -19.65 -4.32 9.02
C THR A 513 -18.34 -3.83 9.65
N PRO A 514 -18.06 -2.50 9.72
CA PRO A 514 -16.94 -1.98 10.48
C PRO A 514 -17.02 -2.38 11.96
N GLN A 515 -15.88 -2.56 12.61
CA GLN A 515 -15.86 -3.04 13.98
C GLN A 515 -16.51 -2.05 14.94
N GLY A 516 -17.45 -2.55 15.73
CA GLY A 516 -18.28 -1.78 16.65
C GLY A 516 -19.63 -1.36 16.08
N MET A 517 -19.82 -1.34 14.76
CA MET A 517 -21.09 -1.04 14.11
C MET A 517 -22.04 -2.24 14.11
N GLU A 518 -23.33 -1.95 14.00
CA GLU A 518 -24.36 -2.91 13.61
C GLU A 518 -24.78 -2.61 12.17
N PRO A 519 -24.84 -3.60 11.27
CA PRO A 519 -25.24 -3.37 9.89
C PRO A 519 -26.73 -3.01 9.85
N CYS A 520 -27.03 -1.87 9.26
CA CYS A 520 -28.40 -1.44 8.99
C CYS A 520 -28.44 -0.81 7.59
N PHE A 521 -29.50 -1.07 6.85
CA PHE A 521 -29.71 -0.54 5.50
C PHE A 521 -31.07 0.14 5.46
N ALA A 522 -31.14 1.28 4.80
CA ALA A 522 -32.38 2.03 4.61
C ALA A 522 -32.62 2.28 3.12
N PHE A 523 -33.84 2.07 2.69
CA PHE A 523 -34.28 2.17 1.31
C PHE A 523 -35.50 3.10 1.19
N ASP A 524 -35.88 3.40 -0.04
CA ASP A 524 -37.16 4.08 -0.29
C ASP A 524 -38.34 3.17 0.12
N PRO A 525 -39.44 3.72 0.64
CA PRO A 525 -40.51 2.92 1.25
C PRO A 525 -41.35 2.09 0.26
N ASP A 526 -41.23 2.34 -1.04
CA ASP A 526 -41.91 1.61 -2.12
C ASP A 526 -41.14 0.36 -2.60
N LEU A 527 -39.97 0.10 -2.03
CA LEU A 527 -39.18 -1.11 -2.30
C LEU A 527 -39.62 -2.27 -1.40
N SER A 528 -39.33 -3.51 -1.82
CA SER A 528 -39.54 -4.70 -1.01
C SER A 528 -38.22 -5.38 -0.64
N VAL A 529 -38.12 -5.87 0.57
CA VAL A 529 -36.95 -6.60 1.09
C VAL A 529 -37.34 -8.01 1.45
N GLN A 530 -36.59 -9.00 0.94
CA GLN A 530 -36.79 -10.42 1.24
C GLN A 530 -35.53 -11.00 1.89
N GLY A 531 -35.68 -11.86 2.88
CA GLY A 531 -34.56 -12.53 3.57
C GLY A 531 -34.00 -11.76 4.76
N CYS A 532 -34.62 -10.64 5.16
CA CYS A 532 -34.22 -9.84 6.31
C CYS A 532 -35.44 -9.23 6.98
N ASP A 533 -35.41 -9.07 8.31
CA ASP A 533 -36.47 -8.36 9.06
C ASP A 533 -36.47 -6.89 8.71
N THR A 534 -37.67 -6.32 8.48
CA THR A 534 -37.87 -4.92 8.08
C THR A 534 -38.73 -4.15 9.04
N TRP A 535 -38.51 -2.82 9.11
CA TRP A 535 -39.39 -1.86 9.82
C TRP A 535 -39.36 -0.52 9.09
N GLU A 536 -40.30 0.32 9.36
CA GLU A 536 -40.33 1.70 8.87
C GLU A 536 -39.81 2.66 9.94
N GLU A 537 -38.86 3.53 9.57
CA GLU A 537 -38.33 4.59 10.43
C GLU A 537 -38.03 5.83 9.57
N ASP A 538 -38.51 7.00 10.03
CA ASP A 538 -38.35 8.29 9.34
C ASP A 538 -38.80 8.30 7.86
N GLY A 539 -39.83 7.49 7.54
CA GLY A 539 -40.35 7.35 6.17
C GLY A 539 -39.48 6.52 5.24
N LEU A 540 -38.55 5.73 5.76
CA LEU A 540 -37.70 4.81 5.05
C LEU A 540 -37.99 3.36 5.44
N LEU A 541 -37.84 2.44 4.50
CA LEU A 541 -37.83 1.00 4.74
C LEU A 541 -36.47 0.58 5.23
N CYS A 542 -36.36 0.21 6.50
CA CYS A 542 -35.12 -0.22 7.12
C CYS A 542 -35.03 -1.75 7.24
N CYS A 543 -33.82 -2.30 7.15
CA CYS A 543 -33.57 -3.70 7.46
C CYS A 543 -32.20 -3.89 8.14
N LYS A 544 -32.09 -4.97 8.93
CA LYS A 544 -30.89 -5.28 9.72
C LYS A 544 -30.51 -6.75 9.50
N PRO A 545 -29.55 -7.03 8.61
CA PRO A 545 -29.04 -8.38 8.47
C PRO A 545 -28.34 -8.85 9.76
N GLN A 546 -28.28 -10.15 9.98
CA GLN A 546 -27.66 -10.71 11.18
C GLN A 546 -26.15 -10.49 11.14
N PRO A 547 -25.54 -9.90 12.16
CA PRO A 547 -24.09 -9.67 12.19
C PRO A 547 -23.29 -10.99 12.25
N GLY A 548 -22.14 -11.02 11.58
CA GLY A 548 -21.14 -12.06 11.76
C GLY A 548 -21.30 -13.32 10.90
N SER A 549 -22.32 -13.36 10.07
CA SER A 549 -22.54 -14.41 9.07
C SER A 549 -22.56 -13.79 7.68
N PRO A 550 -22.21 -14.52 6.60
CA PRO A 550 -22.48 -14.08 5.23
C PRO A 550 -24.00 -13.95 5.03
N SER A 551 -24.52 -12.81 5.40
CA SER A 551 -25.94 -12.53 5.46
C SER A 551 -26.38 -11.89 4.16
N ALA A 552 -27.22 -12.58 3.40
CA ALA A 552 -27.74 -12.09 2.14
C ALA A 552 -29.25 -11.83 2.23
N PHE A 553 -29.67 -10.73 1.63
CA PHE A 553 -31.07 -10.35 1.46
C PHE A 553 -31.26 -9.70 0.09
N THR A 554 -32.45 -9.85 -0.48
CA THR A 554 -32.76 -9.28 -1.79
C THR A 554 -33.67 -8.07 -1.65
N VAL A 555 -33.36 -7.05 -2.42
CA VAL A 555 -34.16 -5.83 -2.52
C VAL A 555 -34.73 -5.73 -3.94
N GLU A 556 -36.04 -5.64 -4.04
CA GLU A 556 -36.77 -5.55 -5.30
C GLU A 556 -37.42 -4.17 -5.45
N GLY A 557 -37.24 -3.59 -6.60
CA GLY A 557 -37.85 -2.32 -6.99
C GLY A 557 -38.38 -2.34 -8.41
N PRO A 558 -39.06 -1.26 -8.84
CA PRO A 558 -39.67 -1.18 -10.18
C PRO A 558 -38.66 -1.32 -11.31
N SER A 559 -37.38 -0.99 -11.06
CA SER A 559 -36.33 -0.93 -12.07
C SER A 559 -35.34 -2.08 -12.04
N GLY A 560 -35.41 -2.95 -11.00
CA GLY A 560 -34.49 -4.07 -10.85
C GLY A 560 -34.55 -4.77 -9.51
N SER A 561 -33.76 -5.81 -9.37
CA SER A 561 -33.56 -6.55 -8.13
C SER A 561 -32.07 -6.73 -7.86
N VAL A 562 -31.68 -6.55 -6.62
CA VAL A 562 -30.28 -6.72 -6.19
C VAL A 562 -30.19 -7.58 -4.95
N THR A 563 -29.15 -8.38 -4.85
CA THR A 563 -28.83 -9.11 -3.63
C THR A 563 -27.71 -8.42 -2.88
N MET A 564 -27.97 -8.07 -1.63
CA MET A 564 -27.01 -7.50 -0.68
C MET A 564 -26.39 -8.61 0.15
N VAL A 565 -25.07 -8.68 0.20
CA VAL A 565 -24.31 -9.65 1.00
C VAL A 565 -23.50 -8.91 2.04
N THR A 566 -23.76 -9.15 3.31
CA THR A 566 -23.10 -8.45 4.41
C THR A 566 -22.16 -9.39 5.16
N LEU A 567 -20.87 -9.10 5.11
CA LEU A 567 -19.81 -9.85 5.77
C LEU A 567 -19.47 -9.22 7.14
N SER A 568 -19.03 -10.03 8.09
CA SER A 568 -18.31 -9.49 9.25
C SER A 568 -16.98 -8.87 8.83
N ARG A 569 -16.36 -8.06 9.69
CA ARG A 569 -15.01 -7.52 9.43
C ARG A 569 -14.00 -8.63 9.17
N GLU A 570 -14.05 -9.71 9.96
CA GLU A 570 -13.15 -10.84 9.83
C GLU A 570 -13.34 -11.60 8.50
N GLN A 571 -14.58 -11.90 8.13
CA GLN A 571 -14.87 -12.57 6.85
C GLN A 571 -14.43 -11.70 5.67
N ALA A 572 -14.67 -10.39 5.73
CA ALA A 572 -14.28 -9.47 4.67
C ALA A 572 -12.77 -9.47 4.39
N LEU A 573 -11.93 -9.67 5.40
CA LEU A 573 -10.48 -9.79 5.19
C LEU A 573 -10.09 -10.98 4.30
N GLY A 574 -10.96 -12.00 4.22
CA GLY A 574 -10.81 -13.14 3.30
C GLY A 574 -11.45 -12.93 1.92
N PHE A 575 -12.15 -11.80 1.69
CA PHE A 575 -12.85 -11.52 0.45
C PHE A 575 -11.89 -11.08 -0.67
N SER A 576 -12.09 -11.60 -1.88
CA SER A 576 -11.44 -11.14 -3.11
C SER A 576 -12.45 -11.12 -4.26
N LYS A 577 -12.24 -10.26 -5.22
CA LYS A 577 -12.97 -10.24 -6.50
C LYS A 577 -12.02 -10.63 -7.62
N LEU A 578 -12.49 -11.48 -8.53
CA LEU A 578 -11.78 -11.87 -9.74
C LEU A 578 -12.67 -11.61 -10.95
N ALA A 579 -12.16 -10.87 -11.93
CA ALA A 579 -12.79 -10.69 -13.23
C ALA A 579 -12.14 -11.63 -14.25
N LEU A 580 -12.95 -12.42 -14.93
CA LEU A 580 -12.58 -13.31 -16.03
C LEU A 580 -13.30 -12.85 -17.31
N ASP A 581 -12.83 -13.28 -18.47
CA ASP A 581 -13.48 -13.00 -19.76
C ASP A 581 -14.94 -13.48 -19.80
N ARG A 582 -15.27 -14.50 -19.01
CA ARG A 582 -16.60 -15.15 -18.97
C ARG A 582 -17.43 -14.78 -17.75
N GLY A 583 -17.06 -13.75 -17.01
CA GLY A 583 -17.82 -13.26 -15.86
C GLY A 583 -16.96 -13.00 -14.63
N GLU A 584 -17.62 -12.59 -13.56
CA GLU A 584 -16.98 -12.20 -12.31
C GLU A 584 -17.15 -13.26 -11.23
N LEU A 585 -16.23 -13.28 -10.28
CA LEU A 585 -16.25 -14.15 -9.11
C LEU A 585 -16.06 -13.35 -7.83
N ALA A 586 -16.85 -13.67 -6.82
CA ALA A 586 -16.54 -13.42 -5.42
C ALA A 586 -15.84 -14.64 -4.84
N LEU A 587 -14.74 -14.43 -4.19
CA LEU A 587 -13.95 -15.46 -3.51
C LEU A 587 -13.92 -15.13 -2.02
N LEU A 588 -14.13 -16.15 -1.17
CA LEU A 588 -14.05 -15.98 0.28
C LEU A 588 -13.21 -17.11 0.87
N SER A 589 -12.09 -16.75 1.51
CA SER A 589 -11.19 -17.74 2.12
C SER A 589 -10.30 -17.07 3.18
N PRO A 590 -10.06 -17.73 4.32
CA PRO A 590 -9.02 -17.30 5.25
C PRO A 590 -7.60 -17.50 4.70
N THR A 591 -7.45 -18.35 3.69
CA THR A 591 -6.19 -18.56 2.96
C THR A 591 -6.09 -17.58 1.79
N PRO A 592 -4.95 -16.90 1.58
CA PRO A 592 -4.74 -16.07 0.42
C PRO A 592 -4.97 -16.83 -0.90
N LEU A 593 -5.82 -16.28 -1.75
CA LEU A 593 -6.12 -16.80 -3.09
C LEU A 593 -5.51 -15.87 -4.13
N LEU A 594 -4.81 -16.45 -5.10
CA LEU A 594 -4.07 -15.76 -6.14
C LEU A 594 -4.50 -16.26 -7.53
N TRP A 595 -4.57 -15.37 -8.50
CA TRP A 595 -4.89 -15.71 -9.88
C TRP A 595 -3.69 -15.45 -10.80
N ASP A 596 -3.12 -16.51 -11.39
CA ASP A 596 -1.93 -16.40 -12.26
C ASP A 596 -2.26 -16.13 -13.75
N GLY A 597 -3.52 -16.02 -14.10
CA GLY A 597 -4.01 -15.87 -15.47
C GLY A 597 -4.71 -17.11 -16.00
N GLU A 598 -4.42 -18.30 -15.46
CA GLU A 598 -5.00 -19.58 -15.82
C GLU A 598 -5.60 -20.32 -14.61
N ARG A 599 -5.02 -20.15 -13.42
CA ARG A 599 -5.33 -20.96 -12.24
C ARG A 599 -5.60 -20.11 -11.02
N LEU A 600 -6.55 -20.53 -10.23
CA LEU A 600 -6.76 -20.04 -8.87
C LEU A 600 -5.88 -20.86 -7.92
N LEU A 601 -4.94 -20.18 -7.28
CA LEU A 601 -3.93 -20.78 -6.42
C LEU A 601 -4.20 -20.39 -4.97
N ALA A 602 -4.05 -21.34 -4.04
CA ALA A 602 -3.99 -21.07 -2.61
C ALA A 602 -2.54 -21.05 -2.14
N GLU A 603 -2.14 -20.01 -1.38
CA GLU A 603 -0.81 -19.92 -0.78
C GLU A 603 -0.89 -20.07 0.73
N THR A 604 -0.30 -21.13 1.28
CA THR A 604 -0.46 -21.46 2.70
C THR A 604 0.65 -22.36 3.25
N ASP A 605 0.81 -22.31 4.57
CA ASP A 605 1.55 -23.29 5.38
C ASP A 605 0.62 -24.25 6.15
N GLN A 606 -0.70 -24.11 5.96
CA GLN A 606 -1.70 -24.94 6.65
C GLN A 606 -1.93 -26.26 5.95
N PRO A 607 -2.27 -27.34 6.69
CA PRO A 607 -2.52 -28.67 6.12
C PRO A 607 -3.81 -28.73 5.30
N LEU A 608 -4.76 -27.82 5.51
CA LEU A 608 -6.06 -27.79 4.86
C LEU A 608 -6.38 -26.39 4.33
N VAL A 609 -6.86 -26.34 3.09
CA VAL A 609 -7.41 -25.12 2.48
C VAL A 609 -8.92 -25.26 2.36
N THR A 610 -9.64 -24.20 2.73
CA THR A 610 -11.07 -24.04 2.45
C THR A 610 -11.29 -22.71 1.73
N ALA A 611 -12.01 -22.74 0.62
CA ALA A 611 -12.38 -21.56 -0.13
C ALA A 611 -13.83 -21.68 -0.63
N TYR A 612 -14.49 -20.55 -0.78
CA TYR A 612 -15.85 -20.43 -1.30
C TYR A 612 -15.82 -19.55 -2.55
N VAL A 613 -16.55 -19.98 -3.57
CA VAL A 613 -16.60 -19.32 -4.89
C VAL A 613 -18.07 -19.05 -5.24
N LEU A 614 -18.35 -17.84 -5.70
CA LEU A 614 -19.70 -17.42 -6.10
C LEU A 614 -19.60 -16.47 -7.30
N GLY A 615 -20.54 -16.55 -8.22
CA GLY A 615 -20.64 -15.63 -9.35
C GLY A 615 -20.68 -16.32 -10.70
N GLN A 616 -21.04 -15.55 -11.73
CA GLN A 616 -21.28 -16.07 -13.09
C GLN A 616 -20.05 -16.74 -13.72
N GLY A 617 -18.86 -16.30 -13.34
CA GLY A 617 -17.59 -16.88 -13.83
C GLY A 617 -17.27 -18.28 -13.28
N ALA A 618 -17.98 -18.77 -12.24
CA ALA A 618 -17.67 -20.06 -11.60
C ALA A 618 -17.77 -21.25 -12.56
N SER A 619 -18.75 -21.23 -13.46
CA SER A 619 -18.97 -22.29 -14.47
C SER A 619 -17.83 -22.41 -15.49
N ALA A 620 -16.97 -21.41 -15.64
CA ALA A 620 -15.82 -21.42 -16.53
C ALA A 620 -14.61 -22.17 -15.96
N LEU A 621 -14.59 -22.38 -14.64
CA LEU A 621 -13.47 -22.98 -13.92
C LEU A 621 -13.72 -24.46 -13.59
N LYS A 622 -12.66 -25.26 -13.62
CA LYS A 622 -12.69 -26.67 -13.28
C LYS A 622 -11.82 -26.95 -12.05
N PRO A 623 -12.26 -27.81 -11.14
CA PRO A 623 -11.44 -28.24 -10.01
C PRO A 623 -10.15 -28.93 -10.48
N CYS A 624 -9.04 -28.56 -9.85
CA CYS A 624 -7.77 -29.25 -10.05
C CYS A 624 -7.76 -30.62 -9.34
N PRO A 625 -6.87 -31.55 -9.73
CA PRO A 625 -6.76 -32.86 -9.09
C PRO A 625 -6.57 -32.76 -7.57
N GLY A 626 -7.36 -33.52 -6.80
CA GLY A 626 -7.31 -33.52 -5.34
C GLY A 626 -8.15 -32.43 -4.65
N VAL A 627 -8.79 -31.54 -5.41
CA VAL A 627 -9.76 -30.59 -4.85
C VAL A 627 -11.14 -31.24 -4.78
N GLU A 628 -11.67 -31.28 -3.57
CA GLU A 628 -13.06 -31.69 -3.33
C GLU A 628 -13.97 -30.47 -3.46
N THR A 629 -15.10 -30.64 -4.13
CA THR A 629 -16.09 -29.60 -4.35
C THR A 629 -17.44 -30.00 -3.78
N ASP A 630 -18.09 -29.09 -3.08
CA ASP A 630 -19.42 -29.26 -2.52
C ASP A 630 -20.22 -27.98 -2.68
N ALA A 631 -21.52 -28.03 -2.55
CA ALA A 631 -22.39 -26.87 -2.46
C ALA A 631 -22.71 -26.60 -1.00
N GLU A 632 -22.29 -25.47 -0.48
CA GLU A 632 -22.59 -25.06 0.91
C GLU A 632 -23.44 -23.80 0.91
N THR A 633 -24.56 -23.86 1.62
CA THR A 633 -25.41 -22.67 1.84
C THR A 633 -24.83 -21.88 2.98
N LEU A 634 -24.27 -20.72 2.67
CA LEU A 634 -23.88 -19.72 3.64
C LEU A 634 -24.98 -18.66 3.65
N GLU A 635 -25.73 -18.63 4.75
CA GLU A 635 -26.97 -17.89 4.86
C GLU A 635 -27.94 -18.23 3.72
N ASN A 636 -28.47 -17.26 3.05
CA ASN A 636 -29.46 -17.44 2.00
C ASN A 636 -28.84 -17.70 0.60
N MET A 637 -27.53 -17.96 0.51
CA MET A 637 -26.84 -18.12 -0.76
C MET A 637 -26.08 -19.44 -0.84
N VAL A 638 -26.11 -20.08 -2.01
CA VAL A 638 -25.37 -21.30 -2.29
C VAL A 638 -24.01 -20.94 -2.88
N TRP A 639 -22.96 -21.28 -2.13
CA TRP A 639 -21.58 -21.15 -2.57
C TRP A 639 -21.01 -22.49 -3.02
N GLN A 640 -20.15 -22.46 -4.02
CA GLN A 640 -19.28 -23.59 -4.31
C GLN A 640 -18.16 -23.61 -3.27
N LYS A 641 -18.14 -24.61 -2.42
CA LYS A 641 -17.06 -24.85 -1.45
C LYS A 641 -15.98 -25.70 -2.10
N LEU A 642 -14.74 -25.26 -1.93
CA LEU A 642 -13.54 -25.99 -2.32
C LEU A 642 -12.79 -26.41 -1.06
N THR A 643 -12.38 -27.68 -1.01
CA THR A 643 -11.56 -28.21 0.08
C THR A 643 -10.34 -28.91 -0.51
N PHE A 644 -9.16 -28.62 0.00
CA PHE A 644 -7.92 -29.22 -0.49
C PHE A 644 -6.96 -29.52 0.67
N SER A 645 -6.49 -30.78 0.74
CA SER A 645 -5.44 -31.19 1.66
C SER A 645 -4.06 -30.94 1.02
N THR A 646 -3.26 -30.07 1.63
CA THR A 646 -1.96 -29.64 1.07
C THR A 646 -0.89 -30.71 1.16
N GLY A 647 -1.06 -31.71 2.05
CA GLY A 647 -0.02 -32.68 2.35
C GLY A 647 1.21 -32.11 3.07
N LEU A 648 1.16 -30.81 3.45
CA LEU A 648 2.24 -30.21 4.24
C LEU A 648 2.23 -30.83 5.65
N GLY A 649 3.30 -31.53 5.99
CA GLY A 649 3.55 -31.99 7.36
C GLY A 649 4.12 -30.87 8.24
N GLU A 650 4.12 -31.08 9.54
CA GLU A 650 4.84 -30.19 10.45
C GLU A 650 6.32 -30.11 10.07
N PRO A 651 6.90 -28.90 10.05
CA PRO A 651 8.32 -28.74 9.79
C PRO A 651 9.15 -29.37 10.92
N PRO A 652 10.35 -29.88 10.63
CA PRO A 652 11.21 -30.45 11.66
C PRO A 652 11.59 -29.39 12.68
N ALA A 653 11.73 -29.81 13.94
CA ALA A 653 12.30 -28.96 14.97
C ALA A 653 13.75 -28.61 14.60
N LEU A 654 14.12 -27.36 14.77
CA LEU A 654 15.48 -26.87 14.55
C LEU A 654 16.21 -26.80 15.91
N GLU A 655 17.41 -27.31 15.93
CA GLU A 655 18.29 -27.17 17.09
C GLU A 655 19.22 -25.98 16.88
N ALA A 656 19.17 -25.04 17.81
CA ALA A 656 20.08 -23.91 17.86
C ALA A 656 21.15 -24.18 18.93
N ARG A 657 22.40 -24.33 18.50
CA ARG A 657 23.52 -24.53 19.41
C ARG A 657 24.21 -23.20 19.72
N GLU A 658 24.14 -22.76 20.96
CA GLU A 658 24.87 -21.57 21.41
C GLU A 658 26.38 -21.86 21.47
N VAL A 659 27.19 -20.98 20.86
CA VAL A 659 28.65 -21.08 20.80
C VAL A 659 29.34 -19.87 21.43
N GLY A 660 28.59 -18.93 21.95
CA GLY A 660 29.03 -17.73 22.64
C GLY A 660 27.89 -16.79 22.87
N LEU A 661 28.01 -15.76 23.67
CA LEU A 661 26.95 -14.82 23.99
C LEU A 661 26.33 -14.26 22.69
N GLY A 662 25.04 -14.54 22.46
CA GLY A 662 24.30 -14.13 21.28
C GLY A 662 24.75 -14.79 19.98
N ARG A 663 25.54 -15.86 20.00
CA ARG A 663 26.03 -16.55 18.81
C ARG A 663 25.49 -17.97 18.74
N TYR A 664 24.78 -18.29 17.69
CA TYR A 664 24.10 -19.56 17.50
C TYR A 664 24.45 -20.17 16.14
N LEU A 665 24.57 -21.49 16.12
CA LEU A 665 24.66 -22.29 14.90
C LEU A 665 23.37 -23.08 14.76
N LEU A 666 22.70 -22.95 13.60
CA LEU A 666 21.47 -23.65 13.29
C LEU A 666 21.72 -24.63 12.14
N GLU A 667 21.55 -25.92 12.43
CA GLU A 667 21.57 -26.97 11.40
C GLU A 667 20.18 -27.05 10.75
N ILE A 668 20.11 -26.78 9.45
CA ILE A 668 18.86 -26.80 8.70
C ILE A 668 18.92 -27.93 7.68
N PRO A 669 18.15 -29.03 7.90
CA PRO A 669 18.16 -30.16 7.00
C PRO A 669 17.69 -29.72 5.60
N SER A 670 18.45 -29.98 4.55
CA SER A 670 18.11 -29.60 3.17
C SER A 670 16.76 -30.18 2.70
N GLN A 671 16.41 -31.40 3.17
CA GLN A 671 15.11 -32.00 2.91
C GLN A 671 13.93 -31.22 3.48
N ALA A 672 14.16 -30.45 4.56
CA ALA A 672 13.12 -29.60 5.15
C ALA A 672 12.70 -28.45 4.24
N LEU A 673 13.53 -28.11 3.24
CA LEU A 673 13.29 -27.07 2.24
C LEU A 673 12.66 -27.58 0.94
N GLU A 674 12.39 -28.89 0.83
CA GLU A 674 11.83 -29.49 -0.37
C GLU A 674 10.30 -29.44 -0.38
N GLY A 675 9.70 -29.36 -1.58
CA GLY A 675 8.25 -29.42 -1.76
C GLY A 675 7.47 -28.21 -1.27
N CYS A 676 8.14 -27.09 -0.98
CA CYS A 676 7.49 -25.82 -0.70
C CYS A 676 7.94 -24.74 -1.71
N LYS A 677 7.11 -23.72 -1.91
CA LYS A 677 7.42 -22.56 -2.72
C LYS A 677 8.42 -21.64 -2.01
N THR A 678 8.17 -21.43 -0.72
CA THR A 678 8.98 -20.55 0.12
C THR A 678 9.21 -21.21 1.47
N ALA A 679 10.45 -21.19 1.95
CA ALA A 679 10.82 -21.63 3.30
C ALA A 679 11.40 -20.44 4.06
N LEU A 680 10.72 -20.06 5.15
CA LEU A 680 11.13 -18.98 6.04
C LEU A 680 11.61 -19.55 7.37
N LEU A 681 12.83 -19.20 7.76
CA LEU A 681 13.28 -19.35 9.14
C LEU A 681 12.71 -18.20 9.94
N ARG A 682 11.81 -18.51 10.87
CA ARG A 682 11.19 -17.55 11.78
C ARG A 682 11.85 -17.66 13.15
N MET A 683 12.39 -16.56 13.61
CA MET A 683 13.12 -16.45 14.86
C MET A 683 12.47 -15.43 15.79
N GLU A 684 12.39 -15.77 17.07
CA GLU A 684 12.08 -14.84 18.15
C GLU A 684 13.35 -14.67 18.99
N TYR A 685 13.75 -13.45 19.26
CA TYR A 685 14.97 -13.18 19.97
C TYR A 685 14.90 -11.91 20.82
N GLU A 686 15.75 -11.85 21.82
CA GLU A 686 16.01 -10.66 22.64
C GLU A 686 17.45 -10.21 22.40
N GLY A 687 17.65 -8.94 22.15
CA GLY A 687 18.93 -8.34 21.82
C GLY A 687 18.75 -7.03 21.09
N ASP A 688 19.83 -6.51 20.51
CA ASP A 688 19.81 -5.24 19.76
C ASP A 688 19.59 -5.49 18.27
N VAL A 689 20.56 -6.07 17.58
CA VAL A 689 20.51 -6.33 16.12
C VAL A 689 20.77 -7.82 15.88
N GLY A 690 19.87 -8.45 15.14
CA GLY A 690 20.05 -9.80 14.63
C GLY A 690 20.77 -9.79 13.28
N HIS A 691 21.71 -10.71 13.06
CA HIS A 691 22.42 -10.93 11.80
C HIS A 691 22.41 -12.43 11.47
N ALA A 692 22.01 -12.79 10.26
CA ALA A 692 22.06 -14.17 9.75
C ALA A 692 23.13 -14.29 8.67
N PHE A 693 24.10 -15.16 8.88
CA PHE A 693 25.21 -15.42 7.96
C PHE A 693 25.17 -16.85 7.47
N LEU A 694 25.45 -17.03 6.20
CA LEU A 694 25.68 -18.32 5.59
C LEU A 694 26.96 -18.24 4.75
N ASP A 695 27.91 -19.15 4.99
CA ASP A 695 29.21 -19.19 4.32
C ASP A 695 29.95 -17.83 4.32
N GLY A 696 29.81 -17.07 5.40
CA GLY A 696 30.40 -15.75 5.58
C GLY A 696 29.64 -14.58 4.92
N GLU A 697 28.61 -14.86 4.12
CA GLU A 697 27.72 -13.84 3.54
C GLU A 697 26.63 -13.42 4.53
N LEU A 698 26.42 -12.11 4.69
CA LEU A 698 25.27 -11.59 5.44
C LEU A 698 24.01 -11.72 4.58
N LEU A 699 23.13 -12.67 4.94
CA LEU A 699 21.86 -12.90 4.23
C LEU A 699 20.80 -11.87 4.60
N SER A 700 20.66 -11.62 5.89
CA SER A 700 19.64 -10.72 6.44
C SER A 700 20.13 -10.15 7.77
N ASP A 701 19.62 -8.99 8.10
CA ASP A 701 19.76 -8.37 9.41
C ASP A 701 18.42 -7.78 9.86
N ASN A 702 18.25 -7.62 11.15
CA ASN A 702 17.00 -7.15 11.72
C ASN A 702 17.27 -6.26 12.93
N PHE A 703 16.63 -5.13 12.98
CA PHE A 703 16.58 -4.29 14.17
C PHE A 703 15.47 -4.79 15.08
N ALA A 704 15.80 -5.30 16.25
CA ALA A 704 14.84 -5.86 17.19
C ALA A 704 13.76 -4.83 17.55
N ASN A 705 12.51 -5.18 17.27
CA ASN A 705 11.32 -4.41 17.67
C ASN A 705 10.29 -5.29 18.41
N GLY A 706 10.67 -6.55 18.73
CA GLY A 706 9.78 -7.52 19.36
C GLY A 706 8.90 -8.32 18.41
N ALA A 707 8.90 -7.99 17.10
CA ALA A 707 8.28 -8.86 16.10
C ALA A 707 9.22 -10.01 15.73
N PRO A 708 8.68 -11.18 15.33
CA PRO A 708 9.49 -12.27 14.84
C PRO A 708 10.26 -11.85 13.57
N TRP A 709 11.54 -12.24 13.52
CA TRP A 709 12.41 -12.04 12.38
C TRP A 709 12.34 -13.22 11.43
N GLU A 710 12.11 -12.98 10.15
CA GLU A 710 12.03 -14.01 9.11
C GLU A 710 13.21 -13.90 8.14
N VAL A 711 13.76 -15.06 7.73
CA VAL A 711 14.84 -15.17 6.74
C VAL A 711 14.47 -16.24 5.72
N ARG A 712 14.49 -15.91 4.44
CA ARG A 712 14.17 -16.84 3.35
C ARG A 712 15.34 -17.79 3.06
N LEU A 713 15.09 -19.09 3.00
CA LEU A 713 16.12 -20.13 2.88
C LEU A 713 15.94 -21.10 1.69
N ASP A 714 14.78 -21.14 1.04
CA ASP A 714 14.49 -22.14 -0.02
C ASP A 714 15.48 -22.09 -1.20
N HIS A 715 16.06 -20.94 -1.50
CA HIS A 715 17.06 -20.75 -2.56
C HIS A 715 18.50 -20.98 -2.12
N ARG A 716 18.75 -21.30 -0.84
CA ARG A 716 20.08 -21.53 -0.25
C ARG A 716 20.36 -22.99 0.13
N ARG A 717 19.65 -23.93 -0.53
CA ARG A 717 19.76 -25.37 -0.21
C ARG A 717 21.16 -25.93 -0.34
N GLN A 718 21.88 -25.49 -1.36
CA GLN A 718 23.22 -25.99 -1.63
C GLN A 718 24.20 -25.51 -0.56
N GLU A 719 24.16 -24.24 -0.21
CA GLU A 719 25.03 -23.67 0.82
C GLU A 719 24.73 -24.28 2.20
N LEU A 720 23.45 -24.44 2.54
CA LEU A 720 23.03 -25.07 3.81
C LEU A 720 23.40 -26.54 3.92
N ALA A 721 23.64 -27.24 2.78
CA ALA A 721 24.18 -28.60 2.79
C ALA A 721 25.66 -28.66 3.17
N HIS A 722 26.40 -27.55 3.09
CA HIS A 722 27.84 -27.49 3.39
C HIS A 722 28.15 -26.96 4.79
N GLY A 723 27.21 -26.29 5.45
CA GLY A 723 27.43 -25.77 6.79
C GLY A 723 26.20 -25.14 7.44
N PRO A 724 26.26 -24.90 8.76
CA PRO A 724 25.15 -24.32 9.51
C PRO A 724 24.95 -22.85 9.20
N LEU A 725 23.73 -22.38 9.34
CA LEU A 725 23.42 -20.95 9.41
C LEU A 725 23.97 -20.40 10.72
N THR A 726 24.72 -19.32 10.67
CA THR A 726 25.17 -18.59 11.84
C THR A 726 24.26 -17.42 12.14
N VAL A 727 23.69 -17.39 13.33
CA VAL A 727 22.91 -16.25 13.83
C VAL A 727 23.71 -15.55 14.90
N TYR A 728 23.91 -14.25 14.73
CA TYR A 728 24.53 -13.39 15.72
C TYR A 728 23.56 -12.31 16.16
N ILE A 729 23.24 -12.30 17.44
CA ILE A 729 22.42 -11.31 18.12
C ILE A 729 23.36 -10.39 18.90
N THR A 730 23.44 -9.13 18.49
CA THR A 730 24.21 -8.13 19.23
C THR A 730 23.57 -7.93 20.60
N PRO A 731 24.33 -8.07 21.71
CA PRO A 731 23.75 -7.90 23.03
C PRO A 731 23.31 -6.46 23.31
N ILE A 732 22.15 -6.32 23.95
CA ILE A 732 21.78 -5.08 24.62
C ILE A 732 22.77 -4.86 25.79
N ARG A 733 23.23 -3.62 25.96
CA ARG A 733 24.13 -3.22 27.03
C ARG A 733 23.46 -2.20 27.92
N GLU A 734 23.93 -2.10 29.17
CA GLU A 734 23.50 -1.03 30.06
C GLU A 734 23.63 0.34 29.39
N GLY A 735 22.58 1.14 29.48
CA GLY A 735 22.53 2.47 28.85
C GLY A 735 22.12 2.47 27.36
N THR A 736 21.83 1.32 26.75
CA THR A 736 21.19 1.26 25.43
C THR A 736 19.84 1.98 25.49
N ARG A 737 19.60 2.91 24.54
CA ARG A 737 18.33 3.62 24.46
C ARG A 737 17.75 3.45 23.07
N VAL A 738 16.57 2.88 23.01
CA VAL A 738 15.71 2.87 21.83
C VAL A 738 14.42 3.61 22.15
N VAL A 739 13.87 4.28 21.16
CA VAL A 739 12.60 5.00 21.31
C VAL A 739 11.52 4.13 20.70
N SER A 740 10.55 3.72 21.49
CA SER A 740 9.32 3.06 21.01
C SER A 740 8.53 2.49 22.19
N ASP A 741 7.31 2.10 21.93
CA ASP A 741 6.44 1.29 22.80
C ASP A 741 6.66 -0.22 22.58
N SER A 742 7.71 -0.61 21.84
CA SER A 742 7.99 -2.01 21.54
C SER A 742 8.56 -2.78 22.75
N PRO A 743 8.43 -4.11 22.78
CA PRO A 743 9.06 -4.95 23.78
C PRO A 743 10.58 -4.73 23.87
N MET A 744 11.24 -4.34 22.78
CA MET A 744 12.67 -4.00 22.76
C MET A 744 12.97 -2.78 23.62
N ALA A 745 12.13 -1.74 23.62
CA ALA A 745 12.31 -0.56 24.45
C ALA A 745 12.22 -0.94 25.93
N ALA A 746 11.20 -1.68 26.34
CA ALA A 746 11.03 -2.16 27.70
C ALA A 746 12.22 -3.02 28.16
N LEU A 747 12.73 -3.90 27.29
CA LEU A 747 13.90 -4.72 27.59
C LEU A 747 15.17 -3.86 27.74
N SER A 748 15.36 -2.84 26.91
CA SER A 748 16.52 -1.94 26.99
C SER A 748 16.53 -1.11 28.29
N GLU A 749 15.37 -0.70 28.78
CA GLU A 749 15.22 0.06 30.02
C GLU A 749 15.49 -0.81 31.27
N SER A 750 15.12 -2.10 31.23
CA SER A 750 15.25 -3.02 32.34
C SER A 750 16.61 -3.75 32.41
N SER A 751 17.39 -3.72 31.33
CA SER A 751 18.66 -4.46 31.25
C SER A 751 19.78 -3.80 32.08
N THR A 752 20.31 -4.52 33.04
CA THR A 752 21.44 -4.10 33.91
C THR A 752 22.77 -4.76 33.53
N SER A 753 22.76 -5.66 32.54
CA SER A 753 23.94 -6.39 32.06
C SER A 753 23.82 -6.65 30.57
N GLN A 754 24.86 -7.22 29.96
CA GLN A 754 24.76 -7.64 28.54
C GLN A 754 23.74 -8.77 28.42
N HIS A 755 22.80 -8.59 27.50
CA HIS A 755 21.73 -9.58 27.25
C HIS A 755 21.55 -9.82 25.76
N ALA A 756 21.60 -11.09 25.35
CA ALA A 756 21.23 -11.55 24.01
C ALA A 756 20.74 -13.00 24.11
N ALA A 757 19.58 -13.31 23.58
CA ALA A 757 19.01 -14.66 23.60
C ALA A 757 18.22 -14.95 22.32
N LEU A 758 18.43 -16.11 21.72
CA LEU A 758 17.54 -16.67 20.72
C LEU A 758 16.48 -17.52 21.45
N LEU A 759 15.24 -17.04 21.45
CA LEU A 759 14.14 -17.65 22.20
C LEU A 759 13.52 -18.82 21.44
N SER A 760 13.36 -18.67 20.13
CA SER A 760 12.86 -19.74 19.27
C SER A 760 13.39 -19.60 17.84
N ALA A 761 13.52 -20.75 17.15
CA ALA A 761 13.82 -20.82 15.74
C ALA A 761 12.95 -21.92 15.12
N ARG A 762 12.12 -21.58 14.15
CA ARG A 762 11.19 -22.50 13.50
C ARG A 762 11.22 -22.30 12.01
N LEU A 763 11.13 -23.38 11.25
CA LEU A 763 10.97 -23.31 9.82
C LEU A 763 9.48 -23.21 9.49
N ARG A 764 9.12 -22.28 8.62
CA ARG A 764 7.79 -22.10 8.07
C ARG A 764 7.82 -22.43 6.59
N ARG A 765 7.05 -23.43 6.15
CA ARG A 765 7.04 -23.96 4.79
C ARG A 765 5.75 -23.54 4.09
N ILE A 766 5.84 -22.64 3.14
CA ILE A 766 4.70 -22.12 2.40
C ILE A 766 4.63 -22.82 1.06
N GLY A 767 3.52 -23.50 0.80
CA GLY A 767 3.19 -24.10 -0.48
C GLY A 767 2.24 -23.22 -1.31
N GLN A 768 2.18 -23.47 -2.61
CA GLN A 768 1.21 -22.86 -3.51
C GLN A 768 0.51 -23.95 -4.28
N PHE A 769 -0.80 -24.02 -4.15
CA PHE A 769 -1.61 -25.15 -4.59
C PHE A 769 -2.72 -24.72 -5.54
N PRO A 770 -2.81 -25.28 -6.76
CA PRO A 770 -3.88 -24.97 -7.69
C PRO A 770 -5.20 -25.56 -7.21
N LEU A 771 -6.23 -24.71 -7.09
CA LEU A 771 -7.58 -25.10 -6.71
C LEU A 771 -8.51 -25.23 -7.93
N LEU A 772 -8.49 -24.23 -8.80
CA LEU A 772 -9.30 -24.18 -10.01
C LEU A 772 -8.43 -23.82 -11.21
N THR A 773 -8.84 -24.24 -12.40
CA THR A 773 -8.21 -23.89 -13.69
C THR A 773 -9.27 -23.55 -14.73
N LEU A 774 -8.91 -22.73 -15.73
CA LEU A 774 -9.74 -22.43 -16.92
C LEU A 774 -10.02 -23.68 -17.75
#